data_d28c744d14470ac45dcfa79335fd0c35
#
_entry.id   d28c744d14470ac45dcfa79335fd0c35
#
_cell.length_a   1.000
_cell.length_b   1.000
_cell.length_c   1.000
_cell.angle_alpha   90.00
_cell.angle_beta   90.00
_cell.angle_gamma   90.00
#
_symmetry.space_group_name_H-M   'P 1'
#
loop_
_entity.id
_entity.type
_entity.pdbx_description
1 polymer ?
#
loop_
_entity_poly.entity_id
_entity_poly.type
_entity_poly.pdbx_seq_one_letter_code
_entity_poly.pdbx_strand_id
1 'polypeptide(L)'
;MYDDQSSSVWTTPPHCRVQRFRQALAALTATLLSAPLASADPLGGRVLGPDGQPAAGATVTVAGPLAVPATTTTDADGRFTLDLPPGTVTLRAFAPGMDAPAVRVDAGRTDLEVTLAVRAVSEVLTVTGAQVDTPLSLAGSSVSVLTREELDARQTLTLGDALRLVPGFTVARSGGPGTVTSIFPRGGESDFTLVLVDGVRANTFGGGLDLSQVPVADAARIEVVRGPQSALYGSDAIGGVIQIVTARGGPVMATAFAEAGGRAARNGAATVRAGGARWQGAASLSHQREEGFTGPAPADGSAVTNDDSRLSQGGASLGWLGVGGQELTASLQYVDTDRGAPGPFGANPAGNFGGVDRTSRGLTARRMLALRAVQPLGGAASRVRLRAEADVADLDIEFRGNFGSRGETRRRHGRVQLDAAATATLGVSAGADVIGESGRSTFITAGAAEVPIERSAVAAFAEGRWQPGDRLSVTAGVRAERITRDALAANPSAFSARPAFAADTIVSVNPKLTAAWTLVPAATPRGASTRLRVAAGTGIRPPDAFEIAFTDNPGLAPERSRSVEGGLVQTFAGGAVQADATVFHNTYDDLIISVGRLSGTSRYRTDNIANARARGAEVALAWRPRAAVAARGHYTWLDTAVLDVDGAAGQAPSPFAVGDRLLRRPTHQGGLDLTWTGARLQAFATASLRGRTLDVEPNFGAFGGLFENDGYHVVTLGGAWTLASRLTLHARVANAFGATYEDVLGYPALGRTLYAGFRVAARR
;
A
#
# COMPACT_ATOMS: atom_id res chain seq x y z
N MET A 1 52.52 46.76 4.25
CA MET A 1 53.61 45.98 3.71
C MET A 1 53.12 44.56 3.71
N TYR A 2 52.66 44.09 2.60
CA TYR A 2 53.09 42.95 1.78
C TYR A 2 53.13 41.64 2.56
N ASP A 3 52.54 40.51 2.19
CA ASP A 3 52.22 40.01 0.85
C ASP A 3 51.21 38.87 0.90
N ASP A 4 50.52 38.76 -0.12
CA ASP A 4 49.60 37.81 -0.71
C ASP A 4 50.21 36.41 -0.87
N GLN A 5 49.47 35.34 -0.55
CA GLN A 5 49.49 34.13 -1.39
C GLN A 5 48.18 33.31 -1.22
N SER A 6 47.44 33.30 -2.29
CA SER A 6 46.29 32.49 -2.60
C SER A 6 46.61 30.99 -2.70
N SER A 7 45.77 30.12 -2.10
CA SER A 7 45.60 28.74 -2.54
C SER A 7 44.13 28.45 -2.76
N SER A 8 43.74 28.42 -4.02
CA SER A 8 42.43 28.04 -4.54
C SER A 8 42.16 26.56 -4.31
N VAL A 9 41.26 26.24 -3.40
CA VAL A 9 40.62 24.91 -3.32
C VAL A 9 39.41 24.92 -4.23
N TRP A 10 39.47 24.17 -5.31
CA TRP A 10 38.36 23.96 -6.24
C TRP A 10 37.24 23.15 -5.56
N THR A 11 36.20 23.82 -5.16
CA THR A 11 34.92 23.18 -4.82
C THR A 11 34.14 22.95 -6.11
N THR A 12 34.02 21.71 -6.54
CA THR A 12 33.17 21.31 -7.66
C THR A 12 31.70 21.49 -7.28
N PRO A 13 30.88 22.23 -8.04
CA PRO A 13 29.48 22.45 -7.72
C PRO A 13 28.65 21.17 -7.93
N PRO A 14 27.55 20.98 -7.18
CA PRO A 14 26.70 19.77 -7.20
C PRO A 14 26.03 19.47 -8.54
N HIS A 15 26.08 20.37 -9.50
CA HIS A 15 25.49 20.20 -10.85
C HIS A 15 26.14 19.11 -11.71
N CYS A 16 27.37 18.69 -11.42
CA CYS A 16 28.10 17.71 -12.24
C CYS A 16 27.60 16.26 -12.06
N ARG A 17 26.98 15.93 -10.92
CA ARG A 17 26.43 14.57 -10.67
C ARG A 17 25.10 14.33 -11.41
N VAL A 18 24.27 15.35 -11.55
CA VAL A 18 22.97 15.26 -12.24
C VAL A 18 23.15 15.10 -13.76
N GLN A 19 24.21 15.68 -14.31
CA GLN A 19 24.47 15.61 -15.75
C GLN A 19 24.96 14.21 -16.18
N ARG A 20 25.72 13.51 -15.36
CA ARG A 20 26.13 12.11 -15.62
C ARG A 20 24.97 11.13 -15.53
N PHE A 21 24.02 11.37 -14.64
CA PHE A 21 22.79 10.56 -14.55
C PHE A 21 21.88 10.74 -15.77
N ARG A 22 21.77 11.98 -16.28
CA ARG A 22 21.01 12.27 -17.52
C ARG A 22 21.64 11.61 -18.75
N GLN A 23 22.96 11.55 -18.83
CA GLN A 23 23.66 10.92 -19.96
C GLN A 23 23.56 9.39 -19.91
N ALA A 24 23.57 8.77 -18.74
CA ALA A 24 23.36 7.34 -18.58
C ALA A 24 21.93 6.91 -18.92
N LEU A 25 20.94 7.72 -18.57
CA LEU A 25 19.54 7.46 -18.88
C LEU A 25 19.25 7.61 -20.38
N ALA A 26 19.84 8.60 -21.03
CA ALA A 26 19.71 8.81 -22.49
C ALA A 26 20.41 7.72 -23.32
N ALA A 27 21.51 7.16 -22.84
CA ALA A 27 22.17 6.02 -23.50
C ALA A 27 21.37 4.73 -23.37
N LEU A 28 20.69 4.51 -22.24
CA LEU A 28 19.85 3.33 -22.01
C LEU A 28 18.60 3.31 -22.89
N THR A 29 18.00 4.47 -23.16
CA THR A 29 16.83 4.61 -24.03
C THR A 29 17.13 4.37 -25.52
N ALA A 30 18.34 4.68 -25.97
CA ALA A 30 18.74 4.49 -27.37
C ALA A 30 18.98 3.02 -27.75
N THR A 31 19.41 2.19 -26.79
CA THR A 31 19.73 0.76 -27.04
C THR A 31 18.48 -0.15 -27.06
N LEU A 32 17.33 0.33 -26.56
CA LEU A 32 16.09 -0.47 -26.43
C LEU A 32 15.25 -0.54 -27.73
N LEU A 33 15.63 0.18 -28.79
CA LEU A 33 14.78 0.37 -29.98
C LEU A 33 15.09 -0.54 -31.18
N SER A 34 16.06 -1.46 -31.09
CA SER A 34 16.47 -2.30 -32.24
C SER A 34 16.37 -3.79 -31.96
N ALA A 35 15.26 -4.43 -32.34
CA ALA A 35 15.14 -5.90 -32.41
C ALA A 35 14.24 -6.33 -33.59
N PRO A 36 14.49 -7.50 -34.22
CA PRO A 36 13.78 -7.96 -35.40
C PRO A 36 12.34 -8.47 -35.12
N LEU A 37 11.51 -8.42 -36.14
CA LEU A 37 10.11 -8.85 -36.15
C LEU A 37 9.99 -10.39 -36.04
N ALA A 38 9.30 -10.91 -35.03
CA ALA A 38 8.89 -12.29 -34.92
C ALA A 38 7.41 -12.45 -35.35
N SER A 39 7.05 -13.60 -35.97
CA SER A 39 5.67 -13.94 -36.34
C SER A 39 4.85 -14.28 -35.10
N ALA A 40 3.58 -13.86 -35.08
CA ALA A 40 2.62 -14.19 -34.03
C ALA A 40 1.68 -15.30 -34.48
N ASP A 41 1.40 -16.28 -33.64
CA ASP A 41 0.45 -17.35 -33.89
C ASP A 41 -0.89 -17.05 -33.19
N PRO A 42 -2.05 -17.15 -33.85
CA PRO A 42 -3.33 -16.88 -33.24
C PRO A 42 -3.71 -17.99 -32.25
N LEU A 43 -4.09 -17.62 -31.05
CA LEU A 43 -4.73 -18.48 -30.05
C LEU A 43 -6.20 -18.09 -29.95
N GLY A 44 -7.11 -19.03 -30.19
CA GLY A 44 -8.54 -18.76 -30.21
C GLY A 44 -9.39 -19.87 -29.62
N GLY A 45 -10.63 -19.56 -29.30
CA GLY A 45 -11.56 -20.53 -28.76
C GLY A 45 -12.86 -19.93 -28.29
N ARG A 46 -13.57 -20.67 -27.47
CA ARG A 46 -14.86 -20.30 -26.89
C ARG A 46 -14.86 -20.47 -25.36
N VAL A 47 -15.44 -19.55 -24.67
CA VAL A 47 -15.66 -19.63 -23.21
C VAL A 47 -17.15 -19.89 -22.95
N LEU A 48 -17.42 -20.92 -22.16
CA LEU A 48 -18.76 -21.33 -21.74
C LEU A 48 -18.96 -21.07 -20.25
N GLY A 49 -20.18 -20.77 -19.84
CA GLY A 49 -20.60 -20.74 -18.45
C GLY A 49 -20.73 -22.14 -17.83
N PRO A 50 -20.98 -22.24 -16.51
CA PRO A 50 -21.19 -23.52 -15.82
C PRO A 50 -22.43 -24.29 -16.30
N ASP A 51 -23.31 -23.62 -17.02
CA ASP A 51 -24.54 -24.11 -17.62
C ASP A 51 -24.35 -24.54 -19.11
N GLY A 52 -23.12 -24.43 -19.60
CA GLY A 52 -22.76 -24.74 -20.99
C GLY A 52 -23.17 -23.64 -22.01
N GLN A 53 -23.74 -22.51 -21.54
CA GLN A 53 -24.07 -21.39 -22.43
C GLN A 53 -22.85 -20.50 -22.71
N PRO A 54 -22.81 -19.77 -23.84
CA PRO A 54 -21.72 -18.84 -24.14
C PRO A 54 -21.52 -17.80 -23.04
N ALA A 55 -20.31 -17.64 -22.56
CA ALA A 55 -19.96 -16.62 -21.57
C ALA A 55 -19.51 -15.33 -22.27
N ALA A 56 -20.45 -14.49 -22.64
CA ALA A 56 -20.17 -13.19 -23.25
C ALA A 56 -19.52 -12.23 -22.27
N GLY A 57 -18.49 -11.46 -22.72
CA GLY A 57 -17.76 -10.50 -21.89
C GLY A 57 -16.85 -11.15 -20.85
N ALA A 58 -16.60 -12.46 -20.92
CA ALA A 58 -15.60 -13.12 -20.10
C ALA A 58 -14.19 -12.62 -20.49
N THR A 59 -13.35 -12.38 -19.50
CA THR A 59 -11.98 -11.97 -19.72
C THR A 59 -11.10 -13.21 -19.87
N VAL A 60 -10.34 -13.27 -20.94
CA VAL A 60 -9.36 -14.34 -21.20
C VAL A 60 -7.97 -13.75 -21.07
N THR A 61 -7.19 -14.30 -20.17
CA THR A 61 -5.81 -13.87 -19.89
C THR A 61 -4.87 -15.03 -20.19
N VAL A 62 -3.78 -14.71 -20.87
CA VAL A 62 -2.73 -15.67 -21.17
C VAL A 62 -1.45 -15.22 -20.49
N ALA A 63 -0.88 -16.10 -19.70
CA ALA A 63 0.42 -15.92 -19.06
C ALA A 63 1.37 -17.03 -19.51
N GLY A 64 2.58 -16.66 -19.93
CA GLY A 64 3.70 -17.58 -20.12
C GLY A 64 4.66 -17.50 -18.94
N PRO A 65 5.64 -18.40 -18.85
CA PRO A 65 6.63 -18.39 -17.76
C PRO A 65 7.43 -17.07 -17.66
N LEU A 66 7.44 -16.28 -18.74
CA LEU A 66 8.14 -15.00 -18.82
C LEU A 66 7.41 -13.94 -19.66
N ALA A 67 6.18 -14.18 -20.11
CA ALA A 67 5.46 -13.23 -20.97
C ALA A 67 4.58 -12.27 -20.15
N VAL A 68 4.38 -11.07 -20.70
CA VAL A 68 3.29 -10.17 -20.24
C VAL A 68 1.97 -10.92 -20.44
N PRO A 69 1.06 -10.90 -19.47
CA PRO A 69 -0.26 -11.46 -19.68
C PRO A 69 -0.97 -10.74 -20.82
N ALA A 70 -1.21 -11.43 -21.92
CA ALA A 70 -2.07 -10.93 -22.99
C ALA A 70 -3.52 -11.13 -22.55
N THR A 71 -4.38 -10.13 -22.72
CA THR A 71 -5.76 -10.17 -22.24
C THR A 71 -6.71 -9.76 -23.34
N THR A 72 -7.80 -10.51 -23.52
CA THR A 72 -8.93 -10.20 -24.41
C THR A 72 -10.25 -10.44 -23.69
N THR A 73 -11.36 -10.05 -24.30
CA THR A 73 -12.71 -10.38 -23.82
C THR A 73 -13.46 -11.17 -24.89
N THR A 74 -14.33 -12.07 -24.44
CA THR A 74 -15.19 -12.83 -25.35
C THR A 74 -16.30 -11.96 -25.95
N ASP A 75 -16.67 -12.26 -27.18
CA ASP A 75 -17.83 -11.69 -27.87
C ASP A 75 -19.18 -12.24 -27.33
N ALA A 76 -20.29 -11.91 -28.03
CA ALA A 76 -21.63 -12.38 -27.65
C ALA A 76 -21.79 -13.90 -27.72
N ASP A 77 -21.04 -14.56 -28.57
CA ASP A 77 -21.03 -16.03 -28.75
C ASP A 77 -19.98 -16.73 -27.86
N GLY A 78 -19.36 -15.98 -26.93
CA GLY A 78 -18.32 -16.47 -26.04
C GLY A 78 -16.96 -16.70 -26.73
N ARG A 79 -16.74 -16.22 -27.96
CA ARG A 79 -15.49 -16.45 -28.70
C ARG A 79 -14.44 -15.43 -28.35
N PHE A 80 -13.16 -15.86 -28.39
CA PHE A 80 -11.99 -14.98 -28.18
C PHE A 80 -10.88 -15.32 -29.19
N THR A 81 -10.01 -14.35 -29.45
CA THR A 81 -8.77 -14.51 -30.21
C THR A 81 -7.67 -13.64 -29.60
N LEU A 82 -6.45 -14.17 -29.58
CA LEU A 82 -5.22 -13.52 -29.10
C LEU A 82 -4.07 -13.89 -30.06
N ASP A 83 -3.31 -12.90 -30.48
CA ASP A 83 -2.08 -13.11 -31.24
C ASP A 83 -0.90 -13.22 -30.28
N LEU A 84 -0.24 -14.37 -30.26
CA LEU A 84 0.81 -14.70 -29.29
C LEU A 84 2.09 -15.14 -29.98
N PRO A 85 3.26 -14.91 -29.37
CA PRO A 85 4.49 -15.54 -29.83
C PRO A 85 4.38 -17.07 -29.78
N PRO A 86 5.05 -17.81 -30.68
CA PRO A 86 5.07 -19.27 -30.67
C PRO A 86 5.56 -19.81 -29.31
N GLY A 87 4.87 -20.82 -28.80
CA GLY A 87 5.23 -21.49 -27.55
C GLY A 87 4.04 -21.91 -26.70
N THR A 88 4.31 -22.68 -25.66
CA THR A 88 3.28 -23.11 -24.70
C THR A 88 2.99 -22.00 -23.70
N VAL A 89 1.72 -21.64 -23.58
CA VAL A 89 1.21 -20.58 -22.68
C VAL A 89 0.19 -21.14 -21.70
N THR A 90 -0.05 -20.43 -20.63
CA THR A 90 -1.11 -20.74 -19.66
C THR A 90 -2.28 -19.80 -19.89
N LEU A 91 -3.40 -20.35 -20.36
CA LEU A 91 -4.65 -19.63 -20.59
C LEU A 91 -5.53 -19.70 -19.35
N ARG A 92 -6.21 -18.61 -19.04
CA ARG A 92 -7.23 -18.47 -18.01
C ARG A 92 -8.39 -17.66 -18.53
N ALA A 93 -9.59 -18.03 -18.14
CA ALA A 93 -10.78 -17.26 -18.44
C ALA A 93 -11.53 -16.96 -17.12
N PHE A 94 -12.10 -15.78 -17.00
CA PHE A 94 -12.92 -15.38 -15.85
C PHE A 94 -14.04 -14.44 -16.26
N ALA A 95 -15.14 -14.53 -15.52
CA ALA A 95 -16.28 -13.61 -15.58
C ALA A 95 -16.72 -13.26 -14.15
N PRO A 96 -17.59 -12.26 -13.92
CA PRO A 96 -18.04 -11.91 -12.58
C PRO A 96 -18.57 -13.14 -11.81
N GLY A 97 -17.87 -13.47 -10.72
CA GLY A 97 -18.19 -14.63 -9.87
C GLY A 97 -17.81 -16.01 -10.42
N MET A 98 -17.14 -16.08 -11.57
CA MET A 98 -16.77 -17.34 -12.24
C MET A 98 -15.35 -17.28 -12.79
N ASP A 99 -14.66 -18.42 -12.80
CA ASP A 99 -13.35 -18.59 -13.45
C ASP A 99 -13.19 -20.00 -14.04
N ALA A 100 -12.19 -20.18 -14.90
CA ALA A 100 -11.79 -21.49 -15.38
C ALA A 100 -10.42 -21.88 -14.82
N PRO A 101 -10.18 -23.18 -14.57
CA PRO A 101 -8.84 -23.69 -14.27
C PRO A 101 -7.84 -23.23 -15.35
N ALA A 102 -6.61 -22.98 -14.92
CA ALA A 102 -5.55 -22.66 -15.86
C ALA A 102 -5.27 -23.84 -16.79
N VAL A 103 -5.28 -23.59 -18.09
CA VAL A 103 -5.04 -24.60 -19.12
C VAL A 103 -3.73 -24.25 -19.83
N ARG A 104 -2.79 -25.23 -19.91
CA ARG A 104 -1.60 -25.09 -20.76
C ARG A 104 -1.97 -25.42 -22.18
N VAL A 105 -1.70 -24.50 -23.10
CA VAL A 105 -2.02 -24.63 -24.53
C VAL A 105 -0.86 -24.09 -25.34
N ASP A 106 -0.66 -24.64 -26.54
CA ASP A 106 0.30 -24.10 -27.47
C ASP A 106 -0.32 -22.96 -28.29
N ALA A 107 0.43 -21.89 -28.50
CA ALA A 107 0.06 -20.81 -29.40
C ALA A 107 -0.20 -21.42 -30.83
N GLY A 108 -1.18 -20.86 -31.55
CA GLY A 108 -1.61 -21.42 -32.86
C GLY A 108 -2.87 -22.29 -32.77
N ARG A 109 -3.33 -22.66 -31.59
CA ARG A 109 -4.63 -23.37 -31.45
C ARG A 109 -5.80 -22.37 -31.49
N THR A 110 -6.82 -22.69 -32.30
CA THR A 110 -8.02 -21.86 -32.48
C THR A 110 -9.33 -22.56 -32.12
N ASP A 111 -9.25 -23.79 -31.60
CA ASP A 111 -10.37 -24.67 -31.28
C ASP A 111 -10.58 -24.90 -29.77
N LEU A 112 -10.12 -24.00 -28.96
CA LEU A 112 -10.18 -24.17 -27.51
C LEU A 112 -11.61 -23.98 -26.98
N GLU A 113 -12.02 -24.87 -26.09
CA GLU A 113 -13.23 -24.72 -25.30
C GLU A 113 -12.87 -24.60 -23.79
N VAL A 114 -13.28 -23.53 -23.17
CA VAL A 114 -12.96 -23.22 -21.77
C VAL A 114 -14.27 -23.04 -20.99
N THR A 115 -14.57 -23.96 -20.09
CA THR A 115 -15.77 -23.86 -19.26
C THR A 115 -15.47 -23.16 -17.95
N LEU A 116 -16.21 -22.08 -17.64
CA LEU A 116 -16.16 -21.40 -16.37
C LEU A 116 -16.84 -22.22 -15.27
N ALA A 117 -16.26 -22.23 -14.11
CA ALA A 117 -16.88 -22.68 -12.86
C ALA A 117 -17.18 -21.50 -11.94
N VAL A 118 -18.00 -21.70 -10.92
CA VAL A 118 -18.15 -20.68 -9.86
C VAL A 118 -16.78 -20.39 -9.27
N ARG A 119 -16.41 -19.11 -9.29
CA ARG A 119 -15.06 -18.66 -8.95
C ARG A 119 -14.65 -19.17 -7.57
N ALA A 120 -13.55 -19.89 -7.52
CA ALA A 120 -12.91 -20.25 -6.28
C ALA A 120 -12.46 -18.98 -5.55
N VAL A 121 -12.51 -18.98 -4.22
CA VAL A 121 -12.06 -17.86 -3.41
C VAL A 121 -10.55 -17.62 -3.57
N SER A 122 -9.78 -18.67 -3.89
CA SER A 122 -8.36 -18.56 -4.23
C SER A 122 -8.19 -18.16 -5.69
N GLU A 123 -8.28 -16.89 -5.98
CA GLU A 123 -7.94 -16.32 -7.26
C GLU A 123 -6.43 -16.40 -7.49
N VAL A 124 -6.01 -16.82 -8.67
CA VAL A 124 -4.60 -16.76 -9.02
C VAL A 124 -4.26 -15.35 -9.49
N LEU A 125 -4.08 -14.48 -8.53
CA LEU A 125 -3.51 -13.16 -8.74
C LEU A 125 -1.99 -13.29 -8.63
N THR A 126 -1.28 -12.62 -9.52
CA THR A 126 0.15 -12.37 -9.38
C THR A 126 0.33 -11.22 -8.40
N VAL A 127 1.17 -11.42 -7.40
CA VAL A 127 1.41 -10.42 -6.36
C VAL A 127 2.88 -10.05 -6.30
N THR A 128 3.14 -8.80 -5.96
CA THR A 128 4.49 -8.21 -5.80
C THR A 128 5.12 -8.55 -4.44
N GLY A 129 4.91 -9.76 -3.95
CA GLY A 129 5.55 -10.27 -2.74
C GLY A 129 6.96 -10.85 -2.94
N ALA A 130 7.46 -10.80 -4.16
CA ALA A 130 8.78 -11.22 -4.61
C ALA A 130 9.30 -10.22 -5.67
N GLN A 131 10.57 -10.36 -6.11
CA GLN A 131 11.17 -9.49 -7.13
C GLN A 131 10.50 -9.59 -8.51
N VAL A 132 9.75 -10.64 -8.77
CA VAL A 132 8.85 -10.77 -9.92
C VAL A 132 7.47 -11.18 -9.45
N ASP A 133 6.49 -10.86 -10.28
CA ASP A 133 5.10 -11.24 -10.04
C ASP A 133 4.99 -12.75 -9.80
N THR A 134 4.45 -13.11 -8.65
CA THR A 134 4.32 -14.50 -8.22
C THR A 134 2.84 -14.83 -8.00
N PRO A 135 2.34 -15.96 -8.48
CA PRO A 135 0.98 -16.40 -8.17
C PRO A 135 0.74 -16.44 -6.66
N LEU A 136 -0.41 -15.95 -6.21
CA LEU A 136 -0.78 -15.93 -4.79
C LEU A 136 -0.70 -17.34 -4.16
N SER A 137 -0.98 -18.38 -4.96
CA SER A 137 -0.86 -19.78 -4.54
C SER A 137 0.57 -20.22 -4.21
N LEU A 138 1.59 -19.52 -4.70
CA LEU A 138 3.01 -19.79 -4.47
C LEU A 138 3.65 -18.80 -3.50
N ALA A 139 2.90 -17.80 -3.03
CA ALA A 139 3.39 -16.83 -2.06
C ALA A 139 3.57 -17.47 -0.68
N GLY A 140 4.79 -17.42 -0.13
CA GLY A 140 5.09 -17.90 1.21
C GLY A 140 4.79 -16.85 2.30
N SER A 141 4.75 -15.56 1.97
CA SER A 141 4.31 -14.48 2.87
C SER A 141 2.79 -14.37 2.94
N SER A 142 2.29 -13.77 4.02
CA SER A 142 0.87 -13.39 4.14
C SER A 142 0.53 -12.25 3.20
N VAL A 143 -0.32 -12.49 2.21
CA VAL A 143 -0.75 -11.50 1.23
C VAL A 143 -2.28 -11.40 1.21
N SER A 144 -2.79 -10.17 1.16
CA SER A 144 -4.19 -9.87 0.88
C SER A 144 -4.30 -9.04 -0.38
N VAL A 145 -5.28 -9.35 -1.23
CA VAL A 145 -5.55 -8.58 -2.45
C VAL A 145 -7.00 -8.12 -2.43
N LEU A 146 -7.18 -6.81 -2.62
CA LEU A 146 -8.48 -6.17 -2.78
C LEU A 146 -8.65 -5.82 -4.25
N THR A 147 -9.60 -6.42 -4.92
CA THR A 147 -9.85 -6.21 -6.36
C THR A 147 -10.70 -4.96 -6.61
N ARG A 148 -10.71 -4.46 -7.85
CA ARG A 148 -11.58 -3.34 -8.25
C ARG A 148 -13.06 -3.64 -7.98
N GLU A 149 -13.49 -4.86 -8.30
CA GLU A 149 -14.87 -5.30 -8.10
C GLU A 149 -15.27 -5.24 -6.62
N GLU A 150 -14.37 -5.61 -5.71
CA GLU A 150 -14.62 -5.55 -4.27
C GLU A 150 -14.67 -4.11 -3.76
N LEU A 151 -13.76 -3.25 -4.24
CA LEU A 151 -13.76 -1.83 -3.90
C LEU A 151 -15.05 -1.15 -4.40
N ASP A 152 -15.50 -1.49 -5.60
CA ASP A 152 -16.73 -0.98 -6.19
C ASP A 152 -17.98 -1.49 -5.48
N ALA A 153 -18.02 -2.78 -5.15
CA ALA A 153 -19.15 -3.38 -4.44
C ALA A 153 -19.40 -2.73 -3.07
N ARG A 154 -18.33 -2.34 -2.39
CA ARG A 154 -18.35 -1.66 -1.08
C ARG A 154 -18.40 -0.15 -1.18
N GLN A 155 -18.31 0.41 -2.38
CA GLN A 155 -18.27 1.86 -2.62
C GLN A 155 -17.12 2.53 -1.84
N THR A 156 -15.94 1.88 -1.80
CA THR A 156 -14.76 2.32 -1.06
C THR A 156 -14.07 3.47 -1.78
N LEU A 157 -13.77 4.58 -1.08
CA LEU A 157 -13.21 5.79 -1.67
C LEU A 157 -11.73 6.01 -1.34
N THR A 158 -11.26 5.57 -0.14
CA THR A 158 -9.89 5.79 0.33
C THR A 158 -9.18 4.48 0.69
N LEU A 159 -7.85 4.51 0.71
CA LEU A 159 -7.05 3.37 1.13
C LEU A 159 -7.30 3.01 2.60
N GLY A 160 -7.44 4.00 3.48
CA GLY A 160 -7.73 3.75 4.89
C GLY A 160 -9.02 2.94 5.08
N ASP A 161 -10.08 3.24 4.33
CA ASP A 161 -11.33 2.47 4.39
C ASP A 161 -11.19 1.05 3.83
N ALA A 162 -10.40 0.89 2.76
CA ALA A 162 -10.11 -0.42 2.17
C ALA A 162 -9.40 -1.36 3.15
N LEU A 163 -8.49 -0.84 3.96
CA LEU A 163 -7.65 -1.62 4.86
C LEU A 163 -8.36 -2.08 6.14
N ARG A 164 -9.51 -1.50 6.51
CA ARG A 164 -10.30 -1.94 7.69
C ARG A 164 -10.74 -3.41 7.61
N LEU A 165 -10.77 -3.98 6.41
CA LEU A 165 -11.13 -5.39 6.18
C LEU A 165 -9.93 -6.29 5.89
N VAL A 166 -8.71 -5.81 6.13
CA VAL A 166 -7.48 -6.60 5.98
C VAL A 166 -7.00 -7.12 7.34
N PRO A 167 -6.82 -8.44 7.51
CA PRO A 167 -6.32 -9.01 8.76
C PRO A 167 -4.96 -8.42 9.15
N GLY A 168 -4.72 -8.24 10.45
CA GLY A 168 -3.44 -7.79 10.98
C GLY A 168 -3.13 -6.30 10.81
N PHE A 169 -4.05 -5.51 10.22
CA PHE A 169 -3.92 -4.06 10.13
C PHE A 169 -4.93 -3.38 11.06
N THR A 170 -4.44 -2.56 11.97
CA THR A 170 -5.29 -1.66 12.74
C THR A 170 -5.30 -0.29 12.07
N VAL A 171 -6.48 0.20 11.70
CA VAL A 171 -6.67 1.54 11.13
C VAL A 171 -7.15 2.48 12.24
N ALA A 172 -6.49 3.60 12.45
CA ALA A 172 -6.90 4.62 13.40
C ALA A 172 -7.06 5.96 12.69
N ARG A 173 -8.24 6.56 12.77
CA ARG A 173 -8.60 7.85 12.18
C ARG A 173 -8.87 8.88 13.27
N SER A 174 -8.25 10.06 13.17
CA SER A 174 -8.44 11.16 14.13
C SER A 174 -9.67 11.99 13.75
N GLY A 175 -10.87 11.39 13.80
CA GLY A 175 -12.13 12.06 13.53
C GLY A 175 -12.88 11.56 12.30
N GLY A 176 -13.50 12.47 11.55
CA GLY A 176 -14.31 12.18 10.37
C GLY A 176 -13.51 11.93 9.08
N PRO A 177 -14.19 11.85 7.93
CA PRO A 177 -13.55 11.69 6.63
C PRO A 177 -12.52 12.79 6.35
N GLY A 178 -11.42 12.42 5.67
CA GLY A 178 -10.33 13.32 5.33
C GLY A 178 -9.36 13.64 6.49
N THR A 179 -9.66 13.26 7.73
CA THR A 179 -8.74 13.47 8.86
C THR A 179 -7.60 12.44 8.86
N VAL A 180 -6.54 12.72 9.62
CA VAL A 180 -5.34 11.86 9.68
C VAL A 180 -5.73 10.40 9.93
N THR A 181 -5.30 9.54 9.04
CA THR A 181 -5.57 8.10 9.10
C THR A 181 -4.26 7.33 9.08
N SER A 182 -3.97 6.68 10.19
CA SER A 182 -2.77 5.87 10.42
C SER A 182 -3.10 4.39 10.37
N ILE A 183 -2.11 3.55 10.06
CA ILE A 183 -2.22 2.09 10.16
C ILE A 183 -1.10 1.52 11.01
N PHE A 184 -1.39 0.43 11.69
CA PHE A 184 -0.47 -0.28 12.55
C PHE A 184 -0.42 -1.75 12.12
N PRO A 185 0.63 -2.15 11.38
CA PRO A 185 0.74 -3.50 10.82
C PRO A 185 1.21 -4.47 11.93
N ARG A 186 0.37 -5.43 12.33
CA ARG A 186 0.73 -6.47 13.29
C ARG A 186 1.45 -5.95 14.54
N GLY A 187 0.97 -4.83 15.08
CA GLY A 187 1.56 -4.20 16.25
C GLY A 187 2.74 -3.24 15.98
N GLY A 188 3.21 -3.15 14.74
CA GLY A 188 4.23 -2.16 14.35
C GLY A 188 3.74 -0.71 14.41
N GLU A 189 4.63 0.26 14.25
CA GLU A 189 4.31 1.70 14.20
C GLU A 189 3.65 2.09 12.87
N SER A 190 3.05 3.27 12.81
CA SER A 190 2.29 3.72 11.64
C SER A 190 3.16 4.02 10.41
N ASP A 191 4.42 4.30 10.61
CA ASP A 191 5.43 4.56 9.58
C ASP A 191 6.22 3.30 9.14
N PHE A 192 5.88 2.13 9.72
CA PHE A 192 6.49 0.85 9.37
C PHE A 192 5.95 0.25 8.06
N THR A 193 4.98 0.88 7.44
CA THR A 193 4.37 0.40 6.20
C THR A 193 4.77 1.25 5.02
N LEU A 194 5.45 0.64 4.07
CA LEU A 194 5.74 1.27 2.79
C LEU A 194 4.51 1.21 1.88
N VAL A 195 4.03 2.36 1.42
CA VAL A 195 2.93 2.46 0.47
C VAL A 195 3.48 2.83 -0.90
N LEU A 196 3.14 2.02 -1.88
CA LEU A 196 3.57 2.18 -3.27
C LEU A 196 2.35 2.42 -4.16
N VAL A 197 2.47 3.33 -5.11
CA VAL A 197 1.52 3.50 -6.21
C VAL A 197 2.27 3.21 -7.50
N ASP A 198 1.89 2.14 -8.16
CA ASP A 198 2.62 1.61 -9.33
C ASP A 198 4.13 1.45 -9.08
N GLY A 199 4.53 1.11 -7.82
CA GLY A 199 5.90 0.94 -7.36
C GLY A 199 6.64 2.22 -6.96
N VAL A 200 6.04 3.40 -7.13
CA VAL A 200 6.59 4.66 -6.62
C VAL A 200 6.23 4.82 -5.14
N ARG A 201 7.20 5.13 -4.30
CA ARG A 201 6.99 5.35 -2.86
C ARG A 201 6.17 6.62 -2.63
N ALA A 202 5.05 6.49 -1.92
CA ALA A 202 4.15 7.59 -1.59
C ALA A 202 4.41 8.22 -0.21
N ASN A 203 5.22 7.57 0.63
CA ASN A 203 5.53 7.97 2.00
C ASN A 203 6.34 9.27 2.07
N THR A 204 6.28 9.98 3.20
CA THR A 204 7.16 11.11 3.53
C THR A 204 8.61 10.66 3.73
N PHE A 205 9.53 11.59 3.94
CA PHE A 205 10.89 11.30 4.38
C PHE A 205 10.84 10.55 5.72
N GLY A 206 11.33 9.29 5.73
CA GLY A 206 11.38 8.46 6.93
C GLY A 206 10.16 7.59 7.18
N GLY A 207 9.17 7.54 6.30
CA GLY A 207 8.18 6.46 6.28
C GLY A 207 6.71 6.83 6.54
N GLY A 208 6.38 7.95 7.19
CA GLY A 208 5.00 8.31 7.50
C GLY A 208 4.12 8.56 6.25
N LEU A 209 2.82 8.22 6.33
CA LEU A 209 1.82 8.56 5.30
C LEU A 209 0.43 8.65 5.93
N ASP A 210 -0.27 9.75 5.65
CA ASP A 210 -1.70 9.87 5.97
C ASP A 210 -2.54 9.16 4.89
N LEU A 211 -3.17 8.05 5.26
CA LEU A 211 -3.93 7.22 4.33
C LEU A 211 -5.27 7.84 3.90
N SER A 212 -5.75 8.89 4.58
CA SER A 212 -6.91 9.66 4.12
C SER A 212 -6.64 10.36 2.79
N GLN A 213 -5.37 10.60 2.50
CA GLN A 213 -4.88 11.28 1.29
C GLN A 213 -4.55 10.33 0.14
N VAL A 214 -4.96 9.06 0.24
CA VAL A 214 -4.71 8.03 -0.78
C VAL A 214 -6.04 7.54 -1.33
N PRO A 215 -6.55 8.17 -2.40
CA PRO A 215 -7.76 7.73 -3.06
C PRO A 215 -7.53 6.42 -3.82
N VAL A 216 -8.59 5.62 -3.96
CA VAL A 216 -8.53 4.32 -4.65
C VAL A 216 -9.38 4.28 -5.94
N ALA A 217 -9.76 5.44 -6.46
CA ALA A 217 -10.66 5.53 -7.62
C ALA A 217 -10.07 4.91 -8.90
N ASP A 218 -8.74 5.01 -9.08
CA ASP A 218 -7.99 4.47 -10.21
C ASP A 218 -7.34 3.11 -9.95
N ALA A 219 -7.44 2.59 -8.73
CA ALA A 219 -6.87 1.30 -8.38
C ALA A 219 -7.56 0.16 -9.15
N ALA A 220 -6.80 -0.62 -9.90
CA ALA A 220 -7.24 -1.90 -10.44
C ALA A 220 -7.27 -2.96 -9.32
N ARG A 221 -6.31 -2.91 -8.40
CA ARG A 221 -6.25 -3.72 -7.19
C ARG A 221 -5.31 -3.08 -6.17
N ILE A 222 -5.46 -3.52 -4.92
CA ILE A 222 -4.56 -3.17 -3.81
C ILE A 222 -4.00 -4.48 -3.28
N GLU A 223 -2.68 -4.58 -3.22
CA GLU A 223 -1.95 -5.72 -2.66
C GLU A 223 -1.35 -5.32 -1.32
N VAL A 224 -1.54 -6.15 -0.31
CA VAL A 224 -1.05 -5.92 1.06
C VAL A 224 -0.20 -7.11 1.47
N VAL A 225 1.10 -6.89 1.58
CA VAL A 225 2.07 -7.90 2.03
C VAL A 225 2.45 -7.60 3.47
N ARG A 226 2.22 -8.55 4.36
CA ARG A 226 2.47 -8.41 5.80
C ARG A 226 3.86 -8.91 6.18
N GLY A 227 4.42 -8.35 7.26
CA GLY A 227 5.76 -8.63 7.74
C GLY A 227 6.85 -7.90 6.95
N PRO A 228 8.11 -7.93 7.41
CA PRO A 228 9.21 -7.19 6.82
C PRO A 228 9.44 -7.50 5.34
N GLN A 229 9.61 -6.43 4.56
CA GLN A 229 9.84 -6.50 3.12
C GLN A 229 11.13 -5.75 2.71
N SER A 230 11.99 -5.40 3.68
CA SER A 230 13.21 -4.63 3.39
C SER A 230 14.19 -5.36 2.46
N ALA A 231 14.15 -6.69 2.40
CA ALA A 231 14.90 -7.47 1.42
C ALA A 231 14.50 -7.16 -0.04
N LEU A 232 13.26 -6.75 -0.28
CA LEU A 232 12.72 -6.47 -1.63
C LEU A 232 12.73 -4.97 -1.94
N TYR A 233 12.28 -4.17 -0.97
CA TYR A 233 11.96 -2.76 -1.16
C TYR A 233 12.91 -1.81 -0.43
N GLY A 234 13.86 -2.32 0.37
CA GLY A 234 14.82 -1.53 1.14
C GLY A 234 14.23 -0.97 2.43
N SER A 235 14.85 0.08 2.93
CA SER A 235 14.44 0.78 4.14
C SER A 235 12.97 1.24 4.06
N ASP A 236 12.34 1.44 5.24
CA ASP A 236 10.97 1.86 5.48
C ASP A 236 9.90 0.75 5.25
N ALA A 237 10.27 -0.44 4.72
CA ALA A 237 9.40 -1.60 4.58
C ALA A 237 9.54 -2.59 5.77
N ILE A 238 9.54 -2.07 6.98
CA ILE A 238 9.86 -2.79 8.23
C ILE A 238 8.68 -3.64 8.74
N GLY A 239 7.43 -3.20 8.53
CA GLY A 239 6.21 -3.89 8.98
C GLY A 239 5.37 -4.48 7.86
N GLY A 240 5.54 -4.01 6.63
CA GLY A 240 4.80 -4.48 5.46
C GLY A 240 4.88 -3.54 4.26
N VAL A 241 4.25 -3.95 3.17
CA VAL A 241 4.12 -3.15 1.94
C VAL A 241 2.68 -3.18 1.46
N ILE A 242 2.17 -2.02 1.08
CA ILE A 242 0.90 -1.85 0.37
C ILE A 242 1.20 -1.35 -1.02
N GLN A 243 0.81 -2.11 -2.03
CA GLN A 243 0.98 -1.75 -3.43
C GLN A 243 -0.39 -1.44 -4.04
N ILE A 244 -0.60 -0.21 -4.48
CA ILE A 244 -1.73 0.18 -5.31
C ILE A 244 -1.30 0.01 -6.75
N VAL A 245 -1.98 -0.87 -7.47
CA VAL A 245 -1.79 -1.07 -8.91
C VAL A 245 -2.92 -0.34 -9.63
N THR A 246 -2.58 0.67 -10.43
CA THR A 246 -3.59 1.44 -11.17
C THR A 246 -4.02 0.74 -12.45
N ALA A 247 -5.15 1.15 -13.00
CA ALA A 247 -5.61 0.65 -14.29
C ALA A 247 -4.67 1.11 -15.42
N ARG A 248 -4.25 0.17 -16.29
CA ARG A 248 -3.21 0.46 -17.30
C ARG A 248 -3.65 0.27 -18.74
N GLY A 249 -4.79 -0.19 -19.03
CA GLY A 249 -5.19 -0.50 -20.40
C GLY A 249 -6.27 -1.56 -20.44
N GLY A 250 -6.39 -2.27 -21.54
CA GLY A 250 -7.42 -3.27 -21.80
C GLY A 250 -8.47 -2.79 -22.80
N PRO A 251 -9.64 -3.43 -22.88
CA PRO A 251 -10.72 -2.99 -23.75
C PRO A 251 -11.09 -1.53 -23.49
N VAL A 252 -11.48 -0.81 -24.54
CA VAL A 252 -11.91 0.59 -24.40
C VAL A 252 -13.08 0.66 -23.42
N MET A 253 -12.85 1.32 -22.30
CA MET A 253 -13.83 1.49 -21.26
C MET A 253 -13.73 2.90 -20.65
N ALA A 254 -14.87 3.55 -20.53
CA ALA A 254 -15.01 4.78 -19.76
C ALA A 254 -16.00 4.54 -18.62
N THR A 255 -15.66 4.98 -17.42
CA THR A 255 -16.52 4.93 -16.26
C THR A 255 -16.61 6.32 -15.63
N ALA A 256 -17.78 6.70 -15.19
CA ALA A 256 -17.99 7.88 -14.37
C ALA A 256 -18.85 7.51 -13.16
N PHE A 257 -18.55 8.10 -12.03
CA PHE A 257 -19.20 7.89 -10.75
C PHE A 257 -19.48 9.25 -10.13
N ALA A 258 -20.65 9.44 -9.57
CA ALA A 258 -20.97 10.60 -8.76
C ALA A 258 -21.87 10.19 -7.58
N GLU A 259 -21.62 10.77 -6.43
CA GLU A 259 -22.31 10.49 -5.17
C GLU A 259 -22.48 11.78 -4.38
N ALA A 260 -23.64 11.93 -3.74
CA ALA A 260 -23.89 12.96 -2.75
C ALA A 260 -24.34 12.31 -1.43
N GLY A 261 -24.11 12.97 -0.31
CA GLY A 261 -24.41 12.43 1.00
C GLY A 261 -24.67 13.48 2.07
N GLY A 262 -24.81 13.01 3.29
CA GLY A 262 -24.91 13.86 4.47
C GLY A 262 -23.73 14.83 4.59
N ARG A 263 -23.93 15.97 5.27
CA ARG A 263 -22.91 17.03 5.42
C ARG A 263 -22.36 17.54 4.09
N ALA A 264 -23.26 17.73 3.11
CA ALA A 264 -22.94 18.20 1.77
C ALA A 264 -21.81 17.40 1.07
N ALA A 265 -21.64 16.14 1.42
CA ALA A 265 -20.68 15.24 0.77
C ALA A 265 -20.94 15.18 -0.73
N ARG A 266 -19.89 15.34 -1.52
CA ARG A 266 -19.90 15.28 -2.99
C ARG A 266 -18.65 14.55 -3.46
N ASN A 267 -18.84 13.35 -3.97
CA ASN A 267 -17.77 12.50 -4.43
C ASN A 267 -17.98 12.17 -5.90
N GLY A 268 -16.91 12.20 -6.67
CA GLY A 268 -16.96 11.85 -8.08
C GLY A 268 -15.66 11.33 -8.59
N ALA A 269 -15.72 10.45 -9.59
CA ALA A 269 -14.57 9.96 -10.31
C ALA A 269 -14.92 9.66 -11.76
N ALA A 270 -13.93 9.83 -12.64
CA ALA A 270 -14.01 9.42 -14.03
C ALA A 270 -12.71 8.69 -14.39
N THR A 271 -12.83 7.58 -15.10
CA THR A 271 -11.70 6.80 -15.58
C THR A 271 -11.94 6.41 -17.03
N VAL A 272 -10.94 6.56 -17.86
CA VAL A 272 -10.93 6.07 -19.22
C VAL A 272 -9.72 5.16 -19.38
N ARG A 273 -9.89 4.03 -20.08
CA ARG A 273 -8.79 3.15 -20.45
C ARG A 273 -9.00 2.63 -21.87
N ALA A 274 -7.90 2.39 -22.54
CA ALA A 274 -7.88 1.81 -23.87
C ALA A 274 -6.59 1.02 -24.07
N GLY A 275 -6.66 -0.03 -24.87
CA GLY A 275 -5.50 -0.82 -25.24
C GLY A 275 -5.68 -1.50 -26.57
N GLY A 276 -4.57 -1.63 -27.27
CA GLY A 276 -4.43 -2.40 -28.51
C GLY A 276 -3.19 -3.28 -28.43
N ALA A 277 -2.79 -3.88 -29.55
CA ALA A 277 -1.65 -4.80 -29.61
C ALA A 277 -0.31 -4.16 -29.19
N ARG A 278 -0.15 -2.87 -29.37
CA ARG A 278 1.12 -2.16 -29.13
C ARG A 278 1.03 -1.05 -28.09
N TRP A 279 -0.12 -0.45 -27.91
CA TRP A 279 -0.31 0.69 -27.02
C TRP A 279 -1.44 0.42 -26.06
N GLN A 280 -1.25 0.83 -24.84
CA GLN A 280 -2.26 0.81 -23.80
C GLN A 280 -2.15 2.08 -22.96
N GLY A 281 -3.28 2.55 -22.47
CA GLY A 281 -3.28 3.74 -21.65
C GLY A 281 -4.52 3.84 -20.79
N ALA A 282 -4.40 4.61 -19.73
CA ALA A 282 -5.50 4.96 -18.85
C ALA A 282 -5.31 6.38 -18.34
N ALA A 283 -6.44 7.05 -18.07
CA ALA A 283 -6.45 8.32 -17.35
C ALA A 283 -7.61 8.33 -16.37
N SER A 284 -7.41 8.96 -15.21
CA SER A 284 -8.37 9.05 -14.13
C SER A 284 -8.38 10.43 -13.51
N LEU A 285 -9.56 10.85 -13.06
CA LEU A 285 -9.76 12.02 -12.22
C LEU A 285 -10.71 11.64 -11.10
N SER A 286 -10.46 12.11 -9.89
CA SER A 286 -11.41 11.98 -8.79
C SER A 286 -11.42 13.24 -7.92
N HIS A 287 -12.59 13.51 -7.35
CA HIS A 287 -12.80 14.61 -6.42
C HIS A 287 -13.73 14.15 -5.30
N GLN A 288 -13.33 14.40 -4.07
CA GLN A 288 -14.09 14.14 -2.86
C GLN A 288 -14.15 15.43 -2.05
N ARG A 289 -15.33 15.78 -1.56
CA ARG A 289 -15.53 16.91 -0.68
C ARG A 289 -16.63 16.58 0.33
N GLU A 290 -16.38 16.92 1.58
CA GLU A 290 -17.36 16.86 2.66
C GLU A 290 -17.27 18.15 3.47
N GLU A 291 -18.42 18.70 3.84
CA GLU A 291 -18.52 19.91 4.68
C GLU A 291 -18.86 19.48 6.11
N GLY A 292 -17.83 18.94 6.78
CA GLY A 292 -17.93 18.42 8.12
C GLY A 292 -18.38 16.95 8.18
N PHE A 293 -18.59 16.47 9.39
CA PHE A 293 -19.07 15.12 9.66
C PHE A 293 -20.12 15.08 10.77
N THR A 294 -20.96 14.05 10.77
CA THR A 294 -21.91 13.81 11.84
C THR A 294 -21.22 13.05 12.97
N GLY A 295 -21.03 13.69 14.09
CA GLY A 295 -20.44 13.14 15.30
C GLY A 295 -21.14 13.74 16.54
N PRO A 296 -20.75 13.35 17.76
CA PRO A 296 -21.19 14.01 18.98
C PRO A 296 -20.74 15.47 18.98
N ALA A 297 -21.59 16.36 19.52
CA ALA A 297 -21.21 17.75 19.75
C ALA A 297 -20.16 17.85 20.87
N PRO A 298 -19.29 18.87 20.85
CA PRO A 298 -18.39 19.17 21.96
C PRO A 298 -19.16 19.34 23.28
N ALA A 299 -18.54 18.94 24.40
CA ALA A 299 -19.20 19.00 25.72
C ALA A 299 -19.56 20.42 26.16
N ASP A 300 -18.86 21.43 25.67
CA ASP A 300 -19.12 22.85 25.92
C ASP A 300 -20.23 23.45 25.04
N GLY A 301 -20.83 22.64 24.16
CA GLY A 301 -21.86 23.06 23.20
C GLY A 301 -21.34 23.92 22.05
N SER A 302 -20.02 24.06 21.88
CA SER A 302 -19.44 24.81 20.78
C SER A 302 -19.71 24.14 19.42
N ALA A 303 -19.84 24.95 18.38
CA ALA A 303 -20.00 24.43 17.02
C ALA A 303 -18.65 24.02 16.44
N VAL A 304 -18.59 22.83 15.86
CA VAL A 304 -17.47 22.39 15.01
C VAL A 304 -17.72 22.93 13.62
N THR A 305 -16.86 23.80 13.13
CA THR A 305 -16.99 24.48 11.82
C THR A 305 -15.78 24.30 10.92
N ASN A 306 -14.74 23.62 11.41
CA ASN A 306 -13.47 23.43 10.74
C ASN A 306 -13.15 21.92 10.63
N ASP A 307 -14.14 21.15 10.16
CA ASP A 307 -14.08 19.69 10.00
C ASP A 307 -14.38 19.25 8.55
N ASP A 308 -14.34 20.23 7.63
CA ASP A 308 -14.48 19.99 6.19
C ASP A 308 -13.21 19.34 5.58
N SER A 309 -13.40 18.65 4.48
CA SER A 309 -12.29 18.06 3.73
C SER A 309 -12.50 18.11 2.22
N ARG A 310 -11.41 18.27 1.49
CA ARG A 310 -11.35 18.19 0.03
C ARG A 310 -10.16 17.35 -0.38
N LEU A 311 -10.37 16.41 -1.32
CA LEU A 311 -9.33 15.62 -1.94
C LEU A 311 -9.57 15.57 -3.44
N SER A 312 -8.54 15.91 -4.23
CA SER A 312 -8.56 15.81 -5.69
C SER A 312 -7.40 14.95 -6.17
N GLN A 313 -7.63 14.11 -7.15
CA GLN A 313 -6.61 13.26 -7.76
C GLN A 313 -6.72 13.30 -9.27
N GLY A 314 -5.57 13.31 -9.94
CA GLY A 314 -5.41 13.03 -11.36
C GLY A 314 -4.35 11.97 -11.58
N GLY A 315 -4.61 11.01 -12.47
CA GLY A 315 -3.67 9.97 -12.84
C GLY A 315 -3.69 9.69 -14.34
N ALA A 316 -2.53 9.34 -14.90
CA ALA A 316 -2.43 8.88 -16.27
C ALA A 316 -1.33 7.83 -16.41
N SER A 317 -1.53 6.87 -17.29
CA SER A 317 -0.52 5.88 -17.66
C SER A 317 -0.52 5.64 -19.16
N LEU A 318 0.67 5.44 -19.74
CA LEU A 318 0.86 5.06 -21.13
C LEU A 318 1.88 3.94 -21.19
N GLY A 319 1.52 2.84 -21.85
CA GLY A 319 2.36 1.69 -22.08
C GLY A 319 2.55 1.40 -23.55
N TRP A 320 3.76 1.00 -23.93
CA TRP A 320 4.09 0.48 -25.24
C TRP A 320 4.59 -0.96 -25.12
N LEU A 321 4.09 -1.82 -26.01
CA LEU A 321 4.42 -3.25 -26.09
C LEU A 321 5.09 -3.52 -27.44
N GLY A 322 6.35 -3.93 -27.41
CA GLY A 322 7.10 -4.32 -28.58
C GLY A 322 6.85 -5.77 -28.98
N VAL A 323 6.96 -6.07 -30.26
CA VAL A 323 6.79 -7.44 -30.81
C VAL A 323 7.80 -8.46 -30.26
N GLY A 324 8.94 -8.00 -29.77
CA GLY A 324 9.97 -8.83 -29.10
C GLY A 324 9.74 -8.96 -27.59
N GLY A 325 8.57 -8.57 -27.05
CA GLY A 325 8.26 -8.62 -25.63
C GLY A 325 8.87 -7.47 -24.81
N GLN A 326 9.30 -6.41 -25.49
CA GLN A 326 9.72 -5.16 -24.83
C GLN A 326 8.50 -4.45 -24.26
N GLU A 327 8.67 -3.84 -23.08
CA GLU A 327 7.67 -3.02 -22.45
C GLU A 327 8.27 -1.69 -22.04
N LEU A 328 7.56 -0.61 -22.34
CA LEU A 328 7.85 0.71 -21.79
C LEU A 328 6.57 1.27 -21.19
N THR A 329 6.63 1.69 -19.93
CA THR A 329 5.49 2.28 -19.24
C THR A 329 5.89 3.60 -18.62
N ALA A 330 5.08 4.64 -18.84
CA ALA A 330 5.14 5.89 -18.12
C ALA A 330 3.87 6.08 -17.30
N SER A 331 3.98 6.55 -16.07
CA SER A 331 2.85 6.89 -15.22
C SER A 331 3.06 8.22 -14.52
N LEU A 332 1.97 8.96 -14.39
CA LEU A 332 1.92 10.24 -13.67
C LEU A 332 0.77 10.19 -12.68
N GLN A 333 0.98 10.69 -11.47
CA GLN A 333 -0.06 10.86 -10.47
C GLN A 333 0.09 12.20 -9.75
N TYR A 334 -1.03 12.86 -9.51
CA TYR A 334 -1.16 14.08 -8.73
C TYR A 334 -2.28 13.91 -7.71
N VAL A 335 -2.04 14.32 -6.46
CA VAL A 335 -3.03 14.36 -5.38
C VAL A 335 -2.90 15.70 -4.67
N ASP A 336 -4.03 16.35 -4.43
CA ASP A 336 -4.15 17.59 -3.67
C ASP A 336 -5.23 17.44 -2.60
N THR A 337 -4.91 17.83 -1.36
CA THR A 337 -5.83 17.76 -0.23
C THR A 337 -5.83 19.05 0.57
N ASP A 338 -7.01 19.40 1.08
CA ASP A 338 -7.22 20.48 2.01
C ASP A 338 -8.27 20.04 3.03
N ARG A 339 -7.94 20.09 4.31
CA ARG A 339 -8.82 19.66 5.38
C ARG A 339 -8.74 20.57 6.60
N GLY A 340 -9.85 20.74 7.26
CA GLY A 340 -9.90 21.36 8.57
C GLY A 340 -9.28 20.44 9.65
N ALA A 341 -8.86 21.05 10.74
CA ALA A 341 -8.26 20.37 11.89
C ALA A 341 -8.85 20.94 13.19
N PRO A 342 -10.09 20.53 13.58
CA PRO A 342 -10.80 21.10 14.72
C PRO A 342 -10.18 20.75 16.07
N GLY A 343 -9.16 19.86 16.08
CA GLY A 343 -8.58 19.35 17.31
C GLY A 343 -9.45 18.29 17.99
N PRO A 344 -9.06 17.84 19.19
CA PRO A 344 -9.84 16.91 19.98
C PRO A 344 -11.02 17.62 20.65
N PHE A 345 -12.23 17.07 20.56
CA PHE A 345 -13.44 17.56 21.23
C PHE A 345 -14.36 16.42 21.73
N GLY A 346 -13.86 15.18 21.71
CA GLY A 346 -14.54 13.99 22.22
C GLY A 346 -14.19 13.68 23.68
N ALA A 347 -13.83 12.43 23.96
CA ALA A 347 -13.45 11.99 25.30
C ALA A 347 -12.27 12.77 25.84
N ASN A 348 -12.43 13.34 27.03
CA ASN A 348 -11.46 14.23 27.67
C ASN A 348 -11.14 13.78 29.11
N PRO A 349 -10.47 12.63 29.30
CA PRO A 349 -10.25 12.06 30.62
C PRO A 349 -9.35 12.91 31.51
N ALA A 350 -8.45 13.71 30.93
CA ALA A 350 -7.53 14.60 31.67
C ALA A 350 -8.07 16.01 31.86
N GLY A 351 -9.19 16.39 31.22
CA GLY A 351 -9.76 17.73 31.32
C GLY A 351 -8.95 18.83 30.62
N ASN A 352 -8.07 18.49 29.70
CA ASN A 352 -7.05 19.40 29.15
C ASN A 352 -7.40 19.98 27.77
N PHE A 353 -8.57 19.73 27.20
CA PHE A 353 -8.93 20.28 25.89
C PHE A 353 -9.21 21.77 25.98
N GLY A 354 -8.59 22.53 25.07
CA GLY A 354 -8.72 23.98 24.97
C GLY A 354 -9.93 24.47 24.18
N GLY A 355 -10.85 23.58 23.80
CA GLY A 355 -11.98 23.89 22.92
C GLY A 355 -11.69 23.56 21.45
N VAL A 356 -12.69 23.80 20.58
CA VAL A 356 -12.63 23.52 19.16
C VAL A 356 -11.77 24.54 18.41
N ASP A 357 -10.75 24.09 17.69
CA ASP A 357 -10.00 24.94 16.76
C ASP A 357 -10.87 25.22 15.51
N ARG A 358 -10.99 26.48 15.14
CA ARG A 358 -11.84 26.93 14.03
C ARG A 358 -11.06 27.37 12.80
N THR A 359 -9.74 27.35 12.85
CA THR A 359 -8.86 27.99 11.86
C THR A 359 -7.79 27.08 11.28
N SER A 360 -7.35 26.08 12.04
CA SER A 360 -6.25 25.22 11.62
C SER A 360 -6.62 24.33 10.45
N ARG A 361 -5.72 24.22 9.47
CA ARG A 361 -5.92 23.44 8.26
C ARG A 361 -4.68 22.63 7.90
N GLY A 362 -4.87 21.43 7.39
CA GLY A 362 -3.83 20.61 6.80
C GLY A 362 -3.96 20.55 5.28
N LEU A 363 -2.89 20.90 4.58
CA LEU A 363 -2.81 20.85 3.13
C LEU A 363 -1.72 19.87 2.71
N THR A 364 -1.96 19.12 1.64
CA THR A 364 -0.95 18.22 1.07
C THR A 364 -1.04 18.21 -0.44
N ALA A 365 0.10 18.31 -1.10
CA ALA A 365 0.22 18.11 -2.55
C ALA A 365 1.28 17.05 -2.83
N ARG A 366 0.92 16.00 -3.58
CA ARG A 366 1.83 14.91 -3.98
C ARG A 366 1.87 14.78 -5.50
N ARG A 367 3.07 14.71 -6.06
CA ARG A 367 3.33 14.53 -7.48
C ARG A 367 4.27 13.34 -7.66
N MET A 368 3.93 12.43 -8.53
CA MET A 368 4.74 11.24 -8.81
C MET A 368 4.82 11.02 -10.30
N LEU A 369 6.02 10.70 -10.79
CA LEU A 369 6.29 10.32 -12.18
C LEU A 369 7.15 9.07 -12.16
N ALA A 370 6.79 8.05 -12.93
CA ALA A 370 7.60 6.86 -13.10
C ALA A 370 7.75 6.45 -14.56
N LEU A 371 8.92 5.92 -14.87
CA LEU A 371 9.26 5.28 -16.14
C LEU A 371 9.75 3.86 -15.84
N ARG A 372 9.24 2.88 -16.57
CA ARG A 372 9.64 1.48 -16.48
C ARG A 372 9.89 0.92 -17.84
N ALA A 373 10.96 0.16 -17.96
CA ALA A 373 11.31 -0.58 -19.16
C ALA A 373 11.58 -2.03 -18.82
N VAL A 374 11.09 -2.95 -19.66
CA VAL A 374 11.42 -4.38 -19.63
C VAL A 374 11.95 -4.78 -20.99
N GLN A 375 13.14 -5.34 -21.01
CA GLN A 375 13.80 -5.83 -22.21
C GLN A 375 14.12 -7.32 -22.08
N PRO A 376 13.44 -8.23 -22.80
CA PRO A 376 13.89 -9.61 -22.96
C PRO A 376 15.23 -9.64 -23.71
N LEU A 377 16.21 -10.36 -23.17
CA LEU A 377 17.54 -10.52 -23.79
C LEU A 377 17.59 -11.82 -24.60
N GLY A 378 17.43 -11.74 -25.92
CA GLY A 378 17.34 -12.90 -26.82
C GLY A 378 15.95 -13.14 -27.39
N GLY A 379 15.11 -12.10 -27.46
CA GLY A 379 13.76 -12.13 -28.05
C GLY A 379 12.65 -12.40 -27.03
N ALA A 380 11.39 -12.45 -27.50
CA ALA A 380 10.19 -12.55 -26.66
C ALA A 380 10.14 -13.81 -25.78
N ALA A 381 10.70 -14.93 -26.26
CA ALA A 381 10.79 -16.19 -25.53
C ALA A 381 12.00 -16.30 -24.60
N SER A 382 12.74 -15.22 -24.41
CA SER A 382 13.97 -15.23 -23.60
C SER A 382 13.69 -15.59 -22.13
N ARG A 383 14.57 -16.42 -21.59
CA ARG A 383 14.60 -16.76 -20.17
C ARG A 383 15.26 -15.67 -19.31
N VAL A 384 15.80 -14.62 -19.95
CA VAL A 384 16.50 -13.53 -19.26
C VAL A 384 15.84 -12.21 -19.64
N ARG A 385 15.53 -11.40 -18.64
CA ARG A 385 14.93 -10.06 -18.79
C ARG A 385 15.70 -9.03 -18.01
N LEU A 386 15.95 -7.90 -18.64
CA LEU A 386 16.45 -6.70 -17.99
C LEU A 386 15.26 -5.80 -17.68
N ARG A 387 15.17 -5.34 -16.44
CA ARG A 387 14.22 -4.31 -16.01
C ARG A 387 14.99 -3.06 -15.62
N ALA A 388 14.46 -1.91 -15.98
CA ALA A 388 14.96 -0.62 -15.53
C ALA A 388 13.77 0.23 -15.09
N GLU A 389 13.92 0.87 -13.94
CA GLU A 389 12.90 1.76 -13.36
C GLU A 389 13.56 3.07 -12.95
N ALA A 390 12.85 4.17 -13.18
CA ALA A 390 13.24 5.49 -12.69
C ALA A 390 11.99 6.24 -12.26
N ASP A 391 12.00 6.80 -11.06
CA ASP A 391 10.88 7.58 -10.57
C ASP A 391 11.31 8.81 -9.78
N VAL A 392 10.39 9.78 -9.73
CA VAL A 392 10.50 11.00 -8.95
C VAL A 392 9.19 11.20 -8.20
N ALA A 393 9.30 11.49 -6.92
CA ALA A 393 8.16 11.84 -6.07
C ALA A 393 8.46 13.12 -5.30
N ASP A 394 7.55 14.08 -5.37
CA ASP A 394 7.53 15.31 -4.57
C ASP A 394 6.27 15.31 -3.71
N LEU A 395 6.44 15.59 -2.43
CA LEU A 395 5.37 15.71 -1.44
C LEU A 395 5.55 16.98 -0.64
N ASP A 396 4.56 17.85 -0.69
CA ASP A 396 4.47 19.09 0.10
C ASP A 396 3.35 18.92 1.12
N ILE A 397 3.66 19.18 2.40
CA ILE A 397 2.71 19.17 3.50
C ILE A 397 2.78 20.53 4.20
N GLU A 398 1.63 21.14 4.42
CA GLU A 398 1.52 22.41 5.18
C GLU A 398 0.43 22.25 6.23
N PHE A 399 0.73 22.63 7.46
CA PHE A 399 -0.24 22.82 8.52
C PHE A 399 -0.33 24.30 8.85
N ARG A 400 -1.49 24.91 8.60
CA ARG A 400 -1.80 26.31 8.93
C ARG A 400 -2.56 26.34 10.26
N GLY A 401 -2.16 27.19 11.17
CA GLY A 401 -2.75 27.35 12.49
C GLY A 401 -1.82 28.14 13.40
N ASN A 402 -2.14 28.16 14.70
CA ASN A 402 -1.32 28.87 15.70
C ASN A 402 0.14 28.35 15.76
N PHE A 403 0.36 27.09 15.41
CA PHE A 403 1.68 26.45 15.30
C PHE A 403 1.86 25.90 13.88
N GLY A 404 1.78 26.81 12.90
CA GLY A 404 1.92 26.45 11.50
C GLY A 404 3.25 25.75 11.22
N SER A 405 3.21 24.76 10.33
CA SER A 405 4.40 24.03 9.92
C SER A 405 4.35 23.68 8.43
N ARG A 406 5.50 23.51 7.82
CA ARG A 406 5.65 23.07 6.45
C ARG A 406 6.70 21.96 6.38
N GLY A 407 6.43 20.95 5.59
CA GLY A 407 7.36 19.87 5.27
C GLY A 407 7.37 19.59 3.77
N GLU A 408 8.54 19.38 3.22
CA GLU A 408 8.74 18.94 1.84
C GLU A 408 9.54 17.64 1.85
N THR A 409 9.16 16.70 0.98
CA THR A 409 9.94 15.51 0.68
C THR A 409 10.15 15.43 -0.83
N ARG A 410 11.39 15.30 -1.25
CA ARG A 410 11.75 15.06 -2.66
C ARG A 410 12.53 13.76 -2.73
N ARG A 411 12.07 12.88 -3.60
CA ARG A 411 12.72 11.57 -3.80
C ARG A 411 12.99 11.31 -5.27
N ARG A 412 14.15 10.74 -5.55
CA ARG A 412 14.53 10.24 -6.87
C ARG A 412 15.03 8.82 -6.67
N HIS A 413 14.53 7.93 -7.49
CA HIS A 413 14.88 6.51 -7.41
C HIS A 413 15.24 6.01 -8.80
N GLY A 414 16.21 5.12 -8.85
CA GLY A 414 16.58 4.37 -10.04
C GLY A 414 16.92 2.93 -9.67
N ARG A 415 16.40 1.99 -10.45
CA ARG A 415 16.60 0.54 -10.26
C ARG A 415 16.95 -0.13 -11.57
N VAL A 416 17.89 -1.06 -11.50
CA VAL A 416 18.18 -2.00 -12.58
C VAL A 416 18.16 -3.42 -12.01
N GLN A 417 17.45 -4.32 -12.69
CA GLN A 417 17.27 -5.70 -12.27
C GLN A 417 17.37 -6.64 -13.45
N LEU A 418 18.06 -7.77 -13.26
CA LEU A 418 18.11 -8.89 -14.16
C LEU A 418 17.31 -10.05 -13.58
N ASP A 419 16.34 -10.55 -14.35
CA ASP A 419 15.57 -11.75 -14.04
C ASP A 419 15.96 -12.87 -14.99
N ALA A 420 16.28 -14.03 -14.44
CA ALA A 420 16.66 -15.21 -15.23
C ALA A 420 15.97 -16.47 -14.74
N ALA A 421 15.39 -17.24 -15.65
CA ALA A 421 15.02 -18.63 -15.41
C ALA A 421 16.26 -19.51 -15.60
N ALA A 422 17.07 -19.67 -14.54
CA ALA A 422 18.34 -20.38 -14.59
C ALA A 422 18.16 -21.87 -14.96
N THR A 423 17.09 -22.48 -14.43
CA THR A 423 16.64 -23.83 -14.81
C THR A 423 15.11 -23.84 -14.96
N ALA A 424 14.52 -25.01 -15.24
CA ALA A 424 13.08 -25.17 -15.24
C ALA A 424 12.45 -24.98 -13.84
N THR A 425 13.25 -25.14 -12.78
CA THR A 425 12.79 -25.10 -11.39
C THR A 425 13.40 -23.95 -10.56
N LEU A 426 14.37 -23.22 -11.13
CA LEU A 426 15.08 -22.15 -10.42
C LEU A 426 15.02 -20.84 -11.22
N GLY A 427 14.37 -19.85 -10.66
CA GLY A 427 14.42 -18.45 -11.08
C GLY A 427 15.37 -17.66 -10.18
N VAL A 428 16.10 -16.73 -10.75
CA VAL A 428 17.02 -15.81 -10.05
C VAL A 428 16.74 -14.39 -10.49
N SER A 429 16.65 -13.47 -9.53
CA SER A 429 16.62 -12.04 -9.77
C SER A 429 17.78 -11.39 -9.03
N ALA A 430 18.49 -10.46 -9.65
CA ALA A 430 19.53 -9.68 -9.01
C ALA A 430 19.52 -8.25 -9.56
N GLY A 431 19.90 -7.29 -8.75
CA GLY A 431 19.85 -5.90 -9.18
C GLY A 431 20.47 -4.93 -8.18
N ALA A 432 20.37 -3.66 -8.55
CA ALA A 432 20.83 -2.55 -7.74
C ALA A 432 19.80 -1.42 -7.74
N ASP A 433 19.75 -0.70 -6.62
CA ASP A 433 18.93 0.49 -6.42
C ASP A 433 19.82 1.69 -6.04
N VAL A 434 19.41 2.86 -6.48
CA VAL A 434 19.94 4.16 -6.02
C VAL A 434 18.79 5.05 -5.65
N ILE A 435 18.78 5.57 -4.43
CA ILE A 435 17.77 6.48 -3.91
C ILE A 435 18.45 7.75 -3.44
N GLY A 436 17.99 8.90 -3.89
CA GLY A 436 18.33 10.20 -3.34
C GLY A 436 17.08 10.83 -2.75
N GLU A 437 17.14 11.30 -1.52
CA GLU A 437 16.01 11.83 -0.79
C GLU A 437 16.40 13.09 -0.03
N SER A 438 15.54 14.11 -0.09
CA SER A 438 15.69 15.36 0.65
C SER A 438 14.43 15.62 1.44
N GLY A 439 14.58 15.86 2.74
CA GLY A 439 13.52 16.32 3.64
C GLY A 439 13.78 17.75 4.08
N ARG A 440 12.79 18.65 3.91
CA ARG A 440 12.82 20.02 4.46
C ARG A 440 11.60 20.22 5.35
N SER A 441 11.79 20.84 6.51
CA SER A 441 10.70 21.14 7.42
C SER A 441 11.01 22.42 8.20
N THR A 442 9.98 23.16 8.57
CA THR A 442 10.10 24.32 9.48
C THR A 442 10.74 23.98 10.83
N PHE A 443 10.76 22.71 11.21
CA PHE A 443 11.43 22.23 12.43
C PHE A 443 12.88 21.85 12.21
N ILE A 444 13.31 21.67 10.96
CA ILE A 444 14.70 21.32 10.61
C ILE A 444 15.43 22.60 10.22
N THR A 445 16.04 23.24 11.22
CA THR A 445 16.67 24.53 11.06
C THR A 445 18.11 24.53 11.56
N ALA A 446 18.90 25.50 11.08
CA ALA A 446 20.18 25.91 11.66
C ALA A 446 20.04 27.40 12.01
N GLY A 447 19.91 27.72 13.30
CA GLY A 447 19.48 29.04 13.73
C GLY A 447 18.04 29.32 13.27
N ALA A 448 17.82 30.42 12.52
CA ALA A 448 16.50 30.79 11.97
C ALA A 448 16.23 30.26 10.55
N ALA A 449 17.25 29.68 9.88
CA ALA A 449 17.13 29.22 8.50
C ALA A 449 16.75 27.75 8.41
N GLU A 450 15.72 27.42 7.59
CA GLU A 450 15.43 26.02 7.23
C GLU A 450 16.60 25.43 6.46
N VAL A 451 16.94 24.19 6.78
CA VAL A 451 17.97 23.42 6.06
C VAL A 451 17.43 22.05 5.67
N PRO A 452 17.78 21.50 4.50
CA PRO A 452 17.35 20.18 4.12
C PRO A 452 18.12 19.09 4.89
N ILE A 453 17.44 17.97 5.17
CA ILE A 453 18.08 16.71 5.50
C ILE A 453 18.28 15.98 4.18
N GLU A 454 19.53 15.72 3.80
CA GLU A 454 19.86 14.96 2.59
C GLU A 454 20.22 13.52 2.99
N ARG A 455 19.58 12.57 2.34
CA ARG A 455 19.83 11.14 2.51
C ARG A 455 19.99 10.47 1.14
N SER A 456 20.97 9.61 1.02
CA SER A 456 21.14 8.76 -0.15
C SER A 456 21.29 7.30 0.25
N ALA A 457 20.77 6.40 -0.58
CA ALA A 457 20.95 4.97 -0.40
C ALA A 457 21.42 4.31 -1.70
N VAL A 458 22.37 3.40 -1.57
CA VAL A 458 22.80 2.50 -2.65
C VAL A 458 22.67 1.09 -2.14
N ALA A 459 22.01 0.24 -2.91
CA ALA A 459 21.78 -1.13 -2.52
C ALA A 459 22.02 -2.11 -3.66
N ALA A 460 22.43 -3.32 -3.28
CA ALA A 460 22.42 -4.50 -4.14
C ALA A 460 21.51 -5.55 -3.52
N PHE A 461 20.78 -6.28 -4.36
CA PHE A 461 19.87 -7.33 -3.92
C PHE A 461 19.97 -8.56 -4.83
N ALA A 462 19.64 -9.71 -4.26
CA ALA A 462 19.48 -10.96 -5.00
C ALA A 462 18.33 -11.77 -4.39
N GLU A 463 17.60 -12.49 -5.23
CA GLU A 463 16.52 -13.40 -4.86
C GLU A 463 16.58 -14.66 -5.71
N GLY A 464 16.54 -15.82 -5.07
CA GLY A 464 16.37 -17.11 -5.70
C GLY A 464 14.98 -17.69 -5.41
N ARG A 465 14.32 -18.20 -6.43
CA ARG A 465 13.01 -18.86 -6.34
C ARG A 465 13.14 -20.28 -6.85
N TRP A 466 13.08 -21.22 -5.92
CA TRP A 466 13.18 -22.64 -6.22
C TRP A 466 11.82 -23.31 -6.15
N GLN A 467 11.42 -23.90 -7.25
CA GLN A 467 10.13 -24.57 -7.40
C GLN A 467 10.34 -25.94 -8.06
N PRO A 468 10.72 -26.99 -7.26
CA PRO A 468 11.04 -28.32 -7.78
C PRO A 468 9.85 -29.05 -8.40
N GLY A 469 8.64 -28.53 -8.23
CA GLY A 469 7.40 -29.05 -8.77
C GLY A 469 6.23 -28.15 -8.41
N ASP A 470 5.01 -28.61 -8.65
CA ASP A 470 3.80 -27.80 -8.46
C ASP A 470 3.39 -27.62 -6.99
N ARG A 471 4.05 -28.32 -6.06
CA ARG A 471 3.65 -28.35 -4.63
C ARG A 471 4.50 -27.50 -3.72
N LEU A 472 5.74 -27.24 -4.07
CA LEU A 472 6.68 -26.53 -3.20
C LEU A 472 7.25 -25.31 -3.95
N SER A 473 7.21 -24.17 -3.29
CA SER A 473 7.91 -22.95 -3.71
C SER A 473 8.70 -22.43 -2.53
N VAL A 474 9.98 -22.20 -2.72
CA VAL A 474 10.88 -21.58 -1.72
C VAL A 474 11.50 -20.35 -2.36
N THR A 475 11.42 -19.22 -1.66
CA THR A 475 12.04 -17.97 -2.10
C THR A 475 12.99 -17.50 -1.01
N ALA A 476 14.25 -17.28 -1.36
CA ALA A 476 15.26 -16.72 -0.49
C ALA A 476 15.82 -15.45 -1.14
N GLY A 477 15.84 -14.37 -0.39
CA GLY A 477 16.33 -13.08 -0.86
C GLY A 477 17.23 -12.42 0.18
N VAL A 478 18.11 -11.55 -0.29
CA VAL A 478 18.94 -10.70 0.54
C VAL A 478 19.15 -9.37 -0.14
N ARG A 479 19.16 -8.31 0.66
CA ARG A 479 19.53 -6.95 0.24
C ARG A 479 20.58 -6.41 1.19
N ALA A 480 21.66 -5.90 0.61
CA ALA A 480 22.66 -5.09 1.30
C ALA A 480 22.47 -3.64 0.87
N GLU A 481 22.34 -2.74 1.83
CA GLU A 481 22.05 -1.32 1.59
C GLU A 481 22.99 -0.46 2.43
N ARG A 482 23.58 0.55 1.78
CA ARG A 482 24.35 1.60 2.42
C ARG A 482 23.52 2.89 2.34
N ILE A 483 23.14 3.42 3.50
CA ILE A 483 22.35 4.63 3.65
C ILE A 483 23.26 5.68 4.24
N THR A 484 23.42 6.82 3.57
CA THR A 484 24.28 7.93 4.01
C THR A 484 23.39 9.16 4.23
N ARG A 485 23.50 9.78 5.38
CA ARG A 485 22.90 11.08 5.71
C ARG A 485 24.00 12.12 5.80
N ASP A 486 23.79 13.27 5.18
CA ASP A 486 24.72 14.38 5.25
C ASP A 486 24.75 15.01 6.66
N ALA A 487 25.84 15.71 6.97
CA ALA A 487 25.95 16.44 8.23
C ALA A 487 24.86 17.52 8.34
N LEU A 488 24.40 17.76 9.56
CA LEU A 488 23.39 18.76 9.86
C LEU A 488 23.88 19.68 10.97
N ALA A 489 23.85 20.98 10.73
CA ALA A 489 24.28 21.98 11.70
C ALA A 489 23.38 21.99 12.96
N ALA A 490 23.92 22.40 14.11
CA ALA A 490 23.16 22.56 15.33
C ALA A 490 22.03 23.59 15.16
N ASN A 491 20.92 23.35 15.84
CA ASN A 491 19.87 24.35 16.02
C ASN A 491 19.81 24.74 17.52
N PRO A 492 20.22 25.94 17.88
CA PRO A 492 20.22 26.38 19.27
C PRO A 492 18.86 26.91 19.76
N SER A 493 17.79 26.84 18.94
CA SER A 493 16.46 27.32 19.31
C SER A 493 15.98 26.70 20.63
N ALA A 494 15.45 27.51 21.53
CA ALA A 494 14.93 27.04 22.82
C ALA A 494 13.76 26.06 22.68
N PHE A 495 12.99 26.17 21.61
CA PHE A 495 11.83 25.29 21.34
C PHE A 495 12.25 23.94 20.74
N SER A 496 13.20 23.95 19.82
CA SER A 496 13.65 22.76 19.12
C SER A 496 15.19 22.69 19.07
N ALA A 497 15.82 22.92 20.24
CA ALA A 497 17.28 22.83 20.34
C ALA A 497 17.74 21.42 19.95
N ARG A 498 18.63 21.34 18.99
CA ARG A 498 19.16 20.11 18.45
C ARG A 498 20.67 20.24 18.29
N PRO A 499 21.47 19.25 18.73
CA PRO A 499 22.91 19.25 18.50
C PRO A 499 23.24 19.16 17.00
N ALA A 500 24.50 19.44 16.66
CA ALA A 500 24.98 19.15 15.32
C ALA A 500 25.06 17.62 15.12
N PHE A 501 24.70 17.17 13.92
CA PHE A 501 24.88 15.80 13.51
C PHE A 501 26.05 15.72 12.54
N ALA A 502 27.00 14.84 12.77
CA ALA A 502 27.97 14.46 11.77
C ALA A 502 27.29 13.74 10.60
N ALA A 503 27.95 13.71 9.44
CA ALA A 503 27.55 12.80 8.38
C ALA A 503 27.59 11.36 8.92
N ASP A 504 26.56 10.60 8.61
CA ASP A 504 26.41 9.24 9.13
C ASP A 504 26.19 8.24 8.00
N THR A 505 26.63 7.02 8.20
CA THR A 505 26.47 5.92 7.26
C THR A 505 25.99 4.66 7.97
N ILE A 506 24.80 4.22 7.62
CA ILE A 506 24.21 2.98 8.09
C ILE A 506 24.43 1.92 7.01
N VAL A 507 24.99 0.77 7.38
CA VAL A 507 25.02 -0.42 6.52
C VAL A 507 24.03 -1.43 7.07
N SER A 508 23.13 -1.89 6.22
CA SER A 508 22.08 -2.85 6.58
C SER A 508 22.08 -4.04 5.63
N VAL A 509 21.96 -5.23 6.20
CA VAL A 509 21.75 -6.48 5.45
C VAL A 509 20.47 -7.10 5.90
N ASN A 510 19.52 -7.22 4.98
CA ASN A 510 18.16 -7.70 5.24
C ASN A 510 17.92 -9.01 4.49
N PRO A 511 18.03 -10.17 5.14
CA PRO A 511 17.62 -11.45 4.58
C PRO A 511 16.10 -11.66 4.68
N LYS A 512 15.57 -12.45 3.75
CA LYS A 512 14.19 -12.94 3.76
C LYS A 512 14.15 -14.36 3.24
N LEU A 513 13.39 -15.23 3.90
CA LEU A 513 13.10 -16.58 3.47
C LEU A 513 11.60 -16.81 3.51
N THR A 514 11.04 -17.36 2.45
CA THR A 514 9.64 -17.76 2.42
C THR A 514 9.48 -19.12 1.77
N ALA A 515 8.49 -19.88 2.23
CA ALA A 515 8.12 -21.15 1.61
C ALA A 515 6.61 -21.30 1.58
N ALA A 516 6.10 -21.88 0.49
CA ALA A 516 4.72 -22.34 0.35
C ALA A 516 4.73 -23.80 -0.08
N TRP A 517 4.04 -24.65 0.66
CA TRP A 517 3.98 -26.08 0.41
C TRP A 517 2.54 -26.58 0.38
N THR A 518 2.09 -27.05 -0.78
CA THR A 518 0.80 -27.72 -0.94
C THR A 518 0.92 -29.16 -0.46
N LEU A 519 0.52 -29.40 0.80
CA LEU A 519 0.53 -30.71 1.44
C LEU A 519 -0.46 -31.66 0.74
N VAL A 520 -1.69 -31.19 0.56
CA VAL A 520 -2.76 -31.93 -0.09
C VAL A 520 -3.23 -31.10 -1.27
N PRO A 521 -2.89 -31.47 -2.52
CA PRO A 521 -3.46 -30.84 -3.70
C PRO A 521 -4.92 -31.26 -3.87
N ALA A 522 -5.72 -30.39 -4.50
CA ALA A 522 -7.09 -30.75 -4.86
C ALA A 522 -7.06 -31.91 -5.87
N ALA A 523 -7.62 -33.06 -5.48
CA ALA A 523 -7.68 -34.25 -6.33
C ALA A 523 -8.70 -34.12 -7.47
N THR A 524 -9.66 -33.21 -7.33
CA THR A 524 -10.68 -32.87 -8.33
C THR A 524 -10.91 -31.38 -8.36
N PRO A 525 -11.53 -30.79 -9.37
CA PRO A 525 -11.88 -29.38 -9.41
C PRO A 525 -12.74 -28.90 -8.22
N ARG A 526 -13.46 -29.81 -7.58
CA ARG A 526 -14.25 -29.56 -6.34
C ARG A 526 -13.57 -30.11 -5.07
N GLY A 527 -12.36 -30.60 -5.18
CA GLY A 527 -11.58 -31.15 -4.06
C GLY A 527 -11.18 -30.09 -3.04
N ALA A 528 -10.72 -30.59 -1.88
CA ALA A 528 -10.07 -29.78 -0.88
C ALA A 528 -8.56 -29.69 -1.16
N SER A 529 -7.94 -28.58 -0.77
CA SER A 529 -6.47 -28.48 -0.77
C SER A 529 -5.98 -27.86 0.52
N THR A 530 -4.80 -28.32 0.97
CA THR A 530 -4.14 -27.83 2.18
C THR A 530 -2.76 -27.30 1.80
N ARG A 531 -2.48 -26.04 2.15
CA ARG A 531 -1.20 -25.41 1.91
C ARG A 531 -0.64 -24.81 3.19
N LEU A 532 0.60 -25.15 3.49
CA LEU A 532 1.41 -24.48 4.50
C LEU A 532 2.20 -23.33 3.87
N ARG A 533 2.41 -22.28 4.64
CA ARG A 533 3.33 -21.21 4.32
C ARG A 533 4.14 -20.80 5.53
N VAL A 534 5.37 -20.39 5.30
CA VAL A 534 6.27 -19.85 6.33
C VAL A 534 7.00 -18.67 5.73
N ALA A 535 7.24 -17.65 6.56
CA ALA A 535 8.11 -16.55 6.19
C ALA A 535 8.92 -16.11 7.40
N ALA A 536 10.18 -15.71 7.14
CA ALA A 536 11.05 -15.06 8.10
C ALA A 536 11.82 -13.95 7.39
N GLY A 537 12.04 -12.82 8.05
CA GLY A 537 12.75 -11.70 7.47
C GLY A 537 13.05 -10.61 8.48
N THR A 538 13.87 -9.67 8.04
CA THR A 538 14.28 -8.49 8.82
C THR A 538 13.88 -7.22 8.10
N GLY A 539 13.78 -6.12 8.87
CA GLY A 539 13.49 -4.79 8.35
C GLY A 539 14.29 -3.72 9.06
N ILE A 540 14.45 -2.59 8.41
CA ILE A 540 15.13 -1.40 8.93
C ILE A 540 14.36 -0.15 8.54
N ARG A 541 14.30 0.85 9.46
CA ARG A 541 13.81 2.19 9.21
C ARG A 541 14.78 3.21 9.80
N PRO A 542 15.48 4.00 9.00
CA PRO A 542 16.26 5.14 9.48
C PRO A 542 15.33 6.23 10.06
N PRO A 543 15.84 7.08 10.97
CA PRO A 543 15.06 8.17 11.55
C PRO A 543 14.43 9.07 10.50
N ASP A 544 13.21 9.55 10.79
CA ASP A 544 12.47 10.47 9.94
C ASP A 544 12.84 11.94 10.20
N ALA A 545 12.24 12.86 9.44
CA ALA A 545 12.53 14.28 9.53
C ALA A 545 12.07 14.88 10.87
N PHE A 546 10.94 14.42 11.42
CA PHE A 546 10.42 14.90 12.69
C PHE A 546 11.28 14.39 13.86
N GLU A 547 11.63 13.13 13.86
CA GLU A 547 12.50 12.51 14.86
C GLU A 547 13.86 13.21 14.92
N ILE A 548 14.48 13.47 13.76
CA ILE A 548 15.75 14.22 13.68
C ILE A 548 15.58 15.67 14.17
N ALA A 549 14.45 16.32 13.89
CA ALA A 549 14.23 17.70 14.30
C ALA A 549 14.13 17.86 15.83
N PHE A 550 13.59 16.87 16.53
CA PHE A 550 13.26 16.95 17.96
C PHE A 550 14.13 16.06 18.86
N THR A 551 15.12 15.38 18.33
CA THR A 551 16.06 14.61 19.16
C THR A 551 17.19 15.49 19.70
N ASP A 552 17.68 15.17 20.88
CA ASP A 552 18.93 15.67 21.46
C ASP A 552 20.07 14.65 21.37
N ASN A 553 19.81 13.48 20.76
CA ASN A 553 20.77 12.42 20.54
C ASN A 553 21.35 12.47 19.12
N PRO A 554 22.61 12.92 18.88
CA PRO A 554 23.19 12.91 17.56
C PRO A 554 23.51 11.49 17.03
N GLY A 555 23.46 10.49 17.89
CA GLY A 555 23.65 9.06 17.59
C GLY A 555 22.35 8.28 17.43
N LEU A 556 21.23 8.96 17.14
CA LEU A 556 19.92 8.32 16.96
C LEU A 556 20.01 7.14 15.96
N ALA A 557 19.78 5.94 16.45
CA ALA A 557 19.92 4.69 15.71
C ALA A 557 18.68 4.39 14.85
N PRO A 558 18.80 3.63 13.75
CA PRO A 558 17.65 3.16 12.99
C PRO A 558 16.88 2.09 13.74
N GLU A 559 15.57 2.09 13.61
CA GLU A 559 14.71 1.03 14.10
C GLU A 559 14.88 -0.25 13.27
N ARG A 560 14.78 -1.40 13.93
CA ARG A 560 14.95 -2.72 13.32
C ARG A 560 13.82 -3.63 13.68
N SER A 561 13.46 -4.53 12.76
CA SER A 561 12.51 -5.61 13.05
C SER A 561 13.05 -6.97 12.66
N ARG A 562 12.59 -7.98 13.39
CA ARG A 562 12.72 -9.40 13.03
C ARG A 562 11.34 -10.01 13.12
N SER A 563 10.98 -10.76 12.11
CA SER A 563 9.66 -11.39 12.04
C SER A 563 9.75 -12.82 11.59
N VAL A 564 8.92 -13.64 12.20
CA VAL A 564 8.65 -15.03 11.77
C VAL A 564 7.15 -15.23 11.73
N GLU A 565 6.66 -15.89 10.68
CA GLU A 565 5.25 -16.28 10.56
C GLU A 565 5.11 -17.68 10.00
N GLY A 566 4.02 -18.35 10.41
CA GLY A 566 3.56 -19.61 9.87
C GLY A 566 2.07 -19.56 9.60
N GLY A 567 1.63 -20.07 8.47
CA GLY A 567 0.22 -20.04 8.08
C GLY A 567 -0.25 -21.31 7.41
N LEU A 568 -1.53 -21.62 7.57
CA LEU A 568 -2.25 -22.72 6.95
C LEU A 568 -3.38 -22.16 6.11
N VAL A 569 -3.41 -22.50 4.84
CA VAL A 569 -4.52 -22.18 3.94
C VAL A 569 -5.23 -23.47 3.57
N GLN A 570 -6.49 -23.57 3.95
CA GLN A 570 -7.36 -24.69 3.65
C GLN A 570 -8.45 -24.26 2.69
N THR A 571 -8.56 -24.91 1.55
CA THR A 571 -9.68 -24.73 0.62
C THR A 571 -10.58 -25.93 0.61
N PHE A 572 -11.90 -25.71 0.41
CA PHE A 572 -12.91 -26.74 0.30
C PHE A 572 -13.82 -26.43 -0.91
N ALA A 573 -14.53 -27.45 -1.37
CA ALA A 573 -15.53 -27.34 -2.42
C ALA A 573 -15.02 -26.62 -3.68
N GLY A 574 -13.81 -26.96 -4.12
CA GLY A 574 -13.19 -26.33 -5.29
C GLY A 574 -12.83 -24.85 -5.08
N GLY A 575 -12.59 -24.45 -3.83
CA GLY A 575 -12.30 -23.05 -3.47
C GLY A 575 -13.52 -22.19 -3.21
N ALA A 576 -14.73 -22.78 -3.15
CA ALA A 576 -15.92 -22.05 -2.69
C ALA A 576 -15.79 -21.62 -1.21
N VAL A 577 -14.99 -22.34 -0.43
CA VAL A 577 -14.61 -21.98 0.93
C VAL A 577 -13.09 -21.94 1.03
N GLN A 578 -12.53 -20.87 1.57
CA GLN A 578 -11.12 -20.77 1.93
C GLN A 578 -11.00 -20.26 3.35
N ALA A 579 -10.28 -21.01 4.18
CA ALA A 579 -9.85 -20.60 5.51
C ALA A 579 -8.33 -20.37 5.50
N ASP A 580 -7.88 -19.27 6.07
CA ASP A 580 -6.47 -18.91 6.23
C ASP A 580 -6.23 -18.62 7.71
N ALA A 581 -5.33 -19.36 8.34
CA ALA A 581 -4.91 -19.13 9.71
C ALA A 581 -3.40 -18.85 9.72
N THR A 582 -2.98 -17.80 10.40
CA THR A 582 -1.57 -17.39 10.49
C THR A 582 -1.24 -17.07 11.93
N VAL A 583 -0.08 -17.53 12.40
CA VAL A 583 0.54 -17.08 13.65
C VAL A 583 1.82 -16.33 13.31
N PHE A 584 2.13 -15.29 14.09
CA PHE A 584 3.31 -14.47 13.85
C PHE A 584 3.95 -14.02 15.16
N HIS A 585 5.25 -13.73 15.09
CA HIS A 585 6.04 -13.14 16.14
C HIS A 585 6.99 -12.10 15.55
N ASN A 586 6.87 -10.85 16.01
CA ASN A 586 7.69 -9.72 15.63
C ASN A 586 8.43 -9.19 16.85
N THR A 587 9.71 -8.84 16.69
CA THR A 587 10.46 -8.02 17.65
C THR A 587 10.87 -6.72 16.95
N TYR A 588 10.83 -5.66 17.71
CA TYR A 588 11.23 -4.33 17.30
C TYR A 588 12.30 -3.84 18.26
N ASP A 589 13.46 -3.52 17.72
CA ASP A 589 14.61 -3.03 18.46
C ASP A 589 14.83 -1.56 18.12
N ASP A 590 15.31 -0.77 19.09
CA ASP A 590 15.66 0.65 18.95
C ASP A 590 14.48 1.54 18.55
N LEU A 591 13.25 1.27 19.06
CA LEU A 591 12.08 2.07 18.73
C LEU A 591 12.29 3.54 19.09
N ILE A 592 12.04 4.43 18.14
CA ILE A 592 12.14 5.88 18.29
C ILE A 592 10.81 6.41 18.80
N ILE A 593 10.80 6.90 20.02
CA ILE A 593 9.59 7.41 20.68
C ILE A 593 9.80 8.87 21.06
N SER A 594 8.79 9.70 20.76
CA SER A 594 8.73 11.08 21.26
C SER A 594 8.00 11.10 22.60
N VAL A 595 8.72 11.42 23.66
CA VAL A 595 8.20 11.40 25.03
C VAL A 595 7.88 12.80 25.57
N GLY A 596 7.65 13.77 24.69
CA GLY A 596 7.18 15.10 25.04
C GLY A 596 8.12 15.89 25.96
N ARG A 597 7.58 16.64 26.93
CA ARG A 597 8.30 17.63 27.73
C ARG A 597 9.26 17.00 28.73
N LEU A 598 10.54 17.35 28.67
CA LEU A 598 11.45 17.12 29.79
C LEU A 598 11.05 17.98 30.96
N SER A 599 10.99 17.43 32.17
CA SER A 599 10.69 18.22 33.39
C SER A 599 11.71 19.34 33.56
N GLY A 600 11.22 20.59 33.72
CA GLY A 600 12.07 21.77 33.88
C GLY A 600 12.60 22.40 32.59
N THR A 601 12.39 21.81 31.43
CA THR A 601 12.70 22.36 30.11
C THR A 601 11.49 22.26 29.17
N SER A 602 11.35 23.17 28.23
CA SER A 602 10.25 23.14 27.24
C SER A 602 10.53 22.18 26.04
N ARG A 603 11.44 21.23 26.20
CA ARG A 603 11.92 20.38 25.10
C ARG A 603 11.14 19.07 25.00
N TYR A 604 10.83 18.68 23.81
CA TYR A 604 10.49 17.29 23.48
C TYR A 604 11.79 16.47 23.44
N ARG A 605 11.72 15.24 23.93
CA ARG A 605 12.76 14.25 23.73
C ARG A 605 12.26 13.23 22.72
N THR A 606 13.00 13.05 21.65
CA THR A 606 12.81 11.97 20.68
C THR A 606 14.09 11.14 20.65
N ASP A 607 14.00 9.87 20.98
CA ASP A 607 15.17 9.00 21.12
C ASP A 607 14.78 7.52 20.94
N ASN A 608 15.79 6.63 20.82
CA ASN A 608 15.61 5.19 20.88
C ASN A 608 15.30 4.78 22.34
N ILE A 609 14.03 4.71 22.69
CA ILE A 609 13.59 4.60 24.09
C ILE A 609 13.14 3.20 24.45
N ALA A 610 12.68 2.40 23.49
CA ALA A 610 12.06 1.13 23.81
C ALA A 610 12.43 0.02 22.84
N ASN A 611 12.43 -1.21 23.35
CA ASN A 611 12.29 -2.42 22.55
C ASN A 611 10.90 -2.99 22.79
N ALA A 612 10.31 -3.58 21.75
CA ALA A 612 8.97 -4.12 21.87
C ALA A 612 8.84 -5.46 21.12
N ARG A 613 7.80 -6.18 21.49
CA ARG A 613 7.35 -7.35 20.72
C ARG A 613 5.89 -7.20 20.34
N ALA A 614 5.53 -7.86 19.24
CA ALA A 614 4.14 -8.11 18.88
C ALA A 614 4.00 -9.55 18.40
N ARG A 615 3.09 -10.29 18.98
CA ARG A 615 2.75 -11.66 18.57
C ARG A 615 1.25 -11.81 18.42
N GLY A 616 0.82 -12.67 17.54
CA GLY A 616 -0.62 -12.79 17.34
C GLY A 616 -1.01 -13.96 16.45
N ALA A 617 -2.32 -14.07 16.31
CA ALA A 617 -2.96 -14.99 15.39
C ALA A 617 -3.99 -14.25 14.53
N GLU A 618 -3.98 -14.55 13.25
CA GLU A 618 -4.94 -14.05 12.26
C GLU A 618 -5.72 -15.23 11.70
N VAL A 619 -7.03 -15.08 11.58
CA VAL A 619 -7.88 -16.04 10.89
C VAL A 619 -8.71 -15.25 9.87
N ALA A 620 -8.74 -15.72 8.64
CA ALA A 620 -9.60 -15.20 7.59
C ALA A 620 -10.40 -16.34 6.97
N LEU A 621 -11.67 -16.07 6.74
CA LEU A 621 -12.60 -17.00 6.08
C LEU A 621 -13.21 -16.28 4.88
N ALA A 622 -13.14 -16.90 3.73
CA ALA A 622 -13.87 -16.46 2.55
C ALA A 622 -14.78 -17.61 2.09
N TRP A 623 -16.04 -17.28 1.83
CA TRP A 623 -17.09 -18.23 1.48
C TRP A 623 -17.92 -17.72 0.31
N ARG A 624 -17.98 -18.51 -0.74
CA ARG A 624 -18.75 -18.21 -1.96
C ARG A 624 -19.57 -19.43 -2.35
N PRO A 625 -20.72 -19.66 -1.69
CA PRO A 625 -21.55 -20.84 -1.95
C PRO A 625 -22.16 -20.84 -3.33
N ARG A 626 -22.40 -19.66 -3.89
CA ARG A 626 -22.96 -19.42 -5.23
C ARG A 626 -22.28 -18.18 -5.83
N ALA A 627 -22.35 -18.04 -7.15
CA ALA A 627 -21.84 -16.84 -7.83
C ALA A 627 -22.46 -15.53 -7.29
N ALA A 628 -23.72 -15.61 -6.86
CA ALA A 628 -24.46 -14.47 -6.33
C ALA A 628 -24.10 -14.08 -4.88
N VAL A 629 -23.42 -14.92 -4.11
CA VAL A 629 -23.19 -14.68 -2.67
C VAL A 629 -21.72 -14.81 -2.35
N ALA A 630 -21.15 -13.79 -1.77
CA ALA A 630 -19.81 -13.81 -1.21
C ALA A 630 -19.82 -13.30 0.24
N ALA A 631 -19.15 -14.01 1.13
CA ALA A 631 -18.89 -13.60 2.49
C ALA A 631 -17.40 -13.67 2.77
N ARG A 632 -16.86 -12.67 3.47
CA ARG A 632 -15.51 -12.66 4.00
C ARG A 632 -15.54 -12.20 5.44
N GLY A 633 -14.81 -12.89 6.28
CA GLY A 633 -14.61 -12.49 7.66
C GLY A 633 -13.16 -12.63 8.05
N HIS A 634 -12.72 -11.81 8.96
CA HIS A 634 -11.40 -11.97 9.57
C HIS A 634 -11.45 -11.64 11.06
N TYR A 635 -10.52 -12.22 11.77
CA TYR A 635 -10.27 -11.93 13.17
C TYR A 635 -8.77 -11.91 13.41
N THR A 636 -8.31 -10.99 14.24
CA THR A 636 -6.93 -10.85 14.69
C THR A 636 -6.91 -10.79 16.21
N TRP A 637 -6.15 -11.70 16.82
CA TRP A 637 -5.70 -11.59 18.19
C TRP A 637 -4.27 -11.05 18.19
N LEU A 638 -4.00 -10.02 19.00
CA LEU A 638 -2.72 -9.33 19.04
C LEU A 638 -2.30 -9.08 20.48
N ASP A 639 -1.13 -9.58 20.86
CA ASP A 639 -0.47 -9.32 22.14
C ASP A 639 0.80 -8.50 21.85
N THR A 640 0.85 -7.27 22.40
CA THR A 640 2.00 -6.38 22.29
C THR A 640 2.56 -6.08 23.67
N ALA A 641 3.87 -5.93 23.80
CA ALA A 641 4.49 -5.57 25.05
C ALA A 641 5.78 -4.77 24.82
N VAL A 642 5.96 -3.72 25.60
CA VAL A 642 7.26 -3.06 25.78
C VAL A 642 8.16 -4.03 26.54
N LEU A 643 9.35 -4.31 26.03
CA LEU A 643 10.29 -5.28 26.60
C LEU A 643 11.38 -4.60 27.41
N ASP A 644 11.78 -3.42 27.00
CA ASP A 644 12.82 -2.64 27.61
C ASP A 644 12.54 -1.15 27.40
N VAL A 645 12.91 -0.33 28.35
CA VAL A 645 12.75 1.11 28.30
C VAL A 645 14.08 1.74 28.70
N ASP A 646 14.59 2.65 27.89
CA ASP A 646 15.80 3.40 28.23
C ASP A 646 15.64 4.17 29.55
N GLY A 647 16.45 3.79 30.53
CA GLY A 647 16.56 4.41 31.84
C GLY A 647 17.57 5.54 31.91
N ALA A 648 17.79 6.33 30.86
CA ALA A 648 18.83 7.37 30.79
C ALA A 648 18.84 8.26 32.04
N ALA A 649 19.93 8.19 32.79
CA ALA A 649 20.08 8.89 34.05
C ALA A 649 20.00 10.42 33.86
N GLY A 650 19.15 11.08 34.65
CA GLY A 650 18.99 12.55 34.65
C GLY A 650 18.01 13.08 33.62
N GLN A 651 17.30 12.21 32.88
CA GLN A 651 16.25 12.60 31.95
C GLN A 651 14.85 12.29 32.51
N ALA A 652 13.80 12.91 31.95
CA ALA A 652 12.44 12.56 32.31
C ALA A 652 12.19 11.07 32.06
N PRO A 653 11.60 10.34 33.01
CA PRO A 653 11.30 8.92 32.83
C PRO A 653 10.37 8.76 31.65
N SER A 654 10.52 7.66 30.91
CA SER A 654 9.54 7.24 29.93
C SER A 654 8.17 7.07 30.60
N PRO A 655 7.08 7.55 29.99
CA PRO A 655 5.73 7.30 30.47
C PRO A 655 5.30 5.84 30.33
N PHE A 656 6.08 5.04 29.57
CA PHE A 656 5.85 3.61 29.36
C PHE A 656 6.67 2.78 30.34
N ALA A 657 6.09 1.70 30.82
CA ALA A 657 6.75 0.69 31.63
C ALA A 657 6.93 -0.63 30.86
N VAL A 658 7.90 -1.43 31.28
CA VAL A 658 8.07 -2.80 30.77
C VAL A 658 6.79 -3.59 31.05
N GLY A 659 6.27 -4.21 29.99
CA GLY A 659 5.01 -4.95 30.00
C GLY A 659 3.80 -4.15 29.49
N ASP A 660 3.91 -2.83 29.32
CA ASP A 660 2.83 -2.02 28.76
C ASP A 660 2.52 -2.44 27.31
N ARG A 661 1.24 -2.34 26.96
CA ARG A 661 0.79 -2.53 25.58
C ARG A 661 1.19 -1.32 24.72
N LEU A 662 1.46 -1.57 23.46
CA LEU A 662 1.68 -0.50 22.49
C LEU A 662 0.38 0.26 22.22
N LEU A 663 0.50 1.58 21.98
CA LEU A 663 -0.63 2.49 21.80
C LEU A 663 -1.46 2.14 20.56
N ARG A 664 -2.79 2.27 20.66
CA ARG A 664 -3.75 2.11 19.54
C ARG A 664 -3.77 0.73 18.91
N ARG A 665 -3.21 -0.29 19.60
CA ARG A 665 -3.22 -1.71 19.16
C ARG A 665 -4.26 -2.48 19.98
N PRO A 666 -5.44 -2.79 19.42
CA PRO A 666 -6.43 -3.59 20.13
C PRO A 666 -5.96 -5.04 20.23
N THR A 667 -6.18 -5.67 21.38
CA THR A 667 -5.92 -7.11 21.55
C THR A 667 -6.82 -7.95 20.63
N HIS A 668 -8.04 -7.48 20.36
CA HIS A 668 -9.03 -8.16 19.55
C HIS A 668 -9.57 -7.21 18.49
N GLN A 669 -9.55 -7.61 17.23
CA GLN A 669 -10.20 -6.90 16.15
C GLN A 669 -10.71 -7.87 15.09
N GLY A 670 -11.72 -7.45 14.33
CA GLY A 670 -12.26 -8.27 13.26
C GLY A 670 -13.09 -7.46 12.27
N GLY A 671 -13.40 -8.10 11.16
CA GLY A 671 -14.26 -7.55 10.13
C GLY A 671 -15.08 -8.62 9.45
N LEU A 672 -16.25 -8.23 8.97
CA LEU A 672 -17.16 -9.06 8.19
C LEU A 672 -17.62 -8.27 6.97
N ASP A 673 -17.60 -8.92 5.83
CA ASP A 673 -18.09 -8.41 4.57
C ASP A 673 -19.03 -9.44 3.92
N LEU A 674 -20.25 -9.04 3.65
CA LEU A 674 -21.27 -9.83 2.98
C LEU A 674 -21.69 -9.12 1.71
N THR A 675 -21.64 -9.78 0.57
CA THR A 675 -22.09 -9.25 -0.71
C THR A 675 -23.06 -10.22 -1.37
N TRP A 676 -24.20 -9.72 -1.81
CA TRP A 676 -25.13 -10.43 -2.68
C TRP A 676 -25.25 -9.71 -4.02
N THR A 677 -25.13 -10.44 -5.12
CA THR A 677 -25.19 -9.91 -6.48
C THR A 677 -26.21 -10.69 -7.29
N GLY A 678 -27.36 -10.07 -7.55
CA GLY A 678 -28.37 -10.58 -8.48
C GLY A 678 -28.18 -10.01 -9.89
N ALA A 679 -29.14 -10.29 -10.80
CA ALA A 679 -29.06 -9.85 -12.19
C ALA A 679 -29.03 -8.30 -12.34
N ARG A 680 -29.73 -7.57 -11.50
CA ARG A 680 -29.82 -6.09 -11.54
C ARG A 680 -29.59 -5.44 -10.19
N LEU A 681 -29.65 -6.17 -9.12
CA LEU A 681 -29.49 -5.66 -7.75
C LEU A 681 -28.24 -6.25 -7.13
N GLN A 682 -27.53 -5.42 -6.40
CA GLN A 682 -26.43 -5.80 -5.52
C GLN A 682 -26.72 -5.22 -4.13
N ALA A 683 -26.42 -5.99 -3.09
CA ALA A 683 -26.46 -5.52 -1.71
C ALA A 683 -25.17 -5.92 -1.00
N PHE A 684 -24.74 -5.10 -0.05
CA PHE A 684 -23.62 -5.42 0.81
C PHE A 684 -23.86 -4.98 2.26
N ALA A 685 -23.21 -5.67 3.17
CA ALA A 685 -23.07 -5.29 4.56
C ALA A 685 -21.62 -5.48 4.99
N THR A 686 -21.01 -4.46 5.56
CA THR A 686 -19.69 -4.55 6.17
C THR A 686 -19.77 -4.23 7.65
N ALA A 687 -19.07 -4.99 8.48
CA ALA A 687 -18.94 -4.74 9.91
C ALA A 687 -17.47 -4.70 10.29
N SER A 688 -17.09 -3.72 11.11
CA SER A 688 -15.78 -3.63 11.75
C SER A 688 -15.96 -3.69 13.27
N LEU A 689 -15.17 -4.54 13.92
CA LEU A 689 -15.13 -4.69 15.37
C LEU A 689 -13.73 -4.37 15.86
N ARG A 690 -13.63 -3.58 16.91
CA ARG A 690 -12.37 -3.21 17.54
C ARG A 690 -12.52 -3.30 19.05
N GLY A 691 -11.59 -3.98 19.71
CA GLY A 691 -11.47 -4.02 21.15
C GLY A 691 -10.89 -2.72 21.72
N ARG A 692 -10.83 -2.62 23.04
CA ARG A 692 -10.20 -1.50 23.75
C ARG A 692 -8.73 -1.35 23.34
N THR A 693 -8.25 -0.10 23.35
CA THR A 693 -6.86 0.24 23.08
C THR A 693 -6.30 1.15 24.16
N LEU A 694 -5.01 1.03 24.43
CA LEU A 694 -4.28 2.05 25.16
C LEU A 694 -4.04 3.24 24.22
N ASP A 695 -4.28 4.45 24.69
CA ASP A 695 -4.03 5.69 23.95
C ASP A 695 -3.44 6.75 24.90
N VAL A 696 -3.02 7.87 24.34
CA VAL A 696 -2.44 8.99 25.06
C VAL A 696 -3.42 10.16 25.15
N GLU A 697 -3.17 11.08 26.05
CA GLU A 697 -3.87 12.36 26.07
C GLU A 697 -3.63 13.12 24.76
N PRO A 698 -4.68 13.59 24.06
CA PRO A 698 -4.55 14.10 22.68
C PRO A 698 -3.71 15.37 22.51
N ASN A 699 -3.68 16.27 23.51
CA ASN A 699 -2.94 17.54 23.42
C ASN A 699 -1.50 17.44 23.92
N PHE A 700 -1.27 16.63 24.96
CA PHE A 700 0.03 16.54 25.64
C PHE A 700 0.70 15.18 25.42
N GLY A 701 0.07 14.29 24.61
CA GLY A 701 0.60 12.96 24.36
C GLY A 701 0.73 12.15 25.65
N ALA A 702 1.75 11.30 25.71
CA ALA A 702 1.99 10.44 26.85
C ALA A 702 2.24 11.19 28.19
N PHE A 703 2.57 12.48 28.13
CA PHE A 703 2.72 13.33 29.33
C PHE A 703 1.40 13.71 30.00
N GLY A 704 0.33 13.81 29.22
CA GLY A 704 -1.02 14.02 29.73
C GLY A 704 -1.61 12.76 30.35
N GLY A 705 -0.95 11.62 30.21
CA GLY A 705 -1.34 10.31 30.73
C GLY A 705 -1.67 9.30 29.65
N LEU A 706 -1.71 8.03 30.08
CA LEU A 706 -2.15 6.88 29.30
C LEU A 706 -3.58 6.52 29.70
N PHE A 707 -4.45 6.34 28.72
CA PHE A 707 -5.88 6.10 28.93
C PHE A 707 -6.37 4.93 28.07
N GLU A 708 -7.37 4.22 28.58
CA GLU A 708 -8.09 3.22 27.79
C GLU A 708 -9.10 3.93 26.89
N ASN A 709 -9.01 3.68 25.59
CA ASN A 709 -10.00 4.05 24.61
C ASN A 709 -10.93 2.86 24.35
N ASP A 710 -12.25 3.08 24.43
CA ASP A 710 -13.24 2.01 24.37
C ASP A 710 -13.26 1.30 23.00
N GLY A 711 -13.61 0.03 23.06
CA GLY A 711 -13.89 -0.77 21.84
C GLY A 711 -15.25 -0.42 21.23
N TYR A 712 -15.40 -0.74 19.96
CA TYR A 712 -16.62 -0.43 19.22
C TYR A 712 -16.94 -1.47 18.14
N HIS A 713 -18.14 -1.40 17.60
CA HIS A 713 -18.54 -2.05 16.36
C HIS A 713 -19.28 -1.07 15.45
N VAL A 714 -18.96 -1.11 14.16
CA VAL A 714 -19.58 -0.24 13.15
C VAL A 714 -20.03 -1.07 11.97
N VAL A 715 -21.26 -0.81 11.50
CA VAL A 715 -21.86 -1.50 10.36
C VAL A 715 -22.20 -0.49 9.28
N THR A 716 -21.79 -0.78 8.05
CA THR A 716 -22.21 -0.07 6.84
C THR A 716 -23.06 -0.99 5.98
N LEU A 717 -24.20 -0.50 5.55
CA LEU A 717 -25.13 -1.20 4.66
C LEU A 717 -25.24 -0.43 3.35
N GLY A 718 -25.29 -1.13 2.24
CA GLY A 718 -25.48 -0.48 0.95
C GLY A 718 -25.91 -1.42 -0.15
N GLY A 719 -26.13 -0.84 -1.31
CA GLY A 719 -26.52 -1.60 -2.48
C GLY A 719 -26.46 -0.76 -3.75
N ALA A 720 -26.65 -1.45 -4.87
CA ALA A 720 -26.67 -0.86 -6.19
C ALA A 720 -27.75 -1.50 -7.05
N TRP A 721 -28.36 -0.73 -7.94
CA TRP A 721 -29.38 -1.16 -8.89
C TRP A 721 -28.95 -0.79 -10.32
N THR A 722 -28.73 -1.79 -11.15
CA THR A 722 -28.43 -1.63 -12.57
C THR A 722 -29.73 -1.32 -13.31
N LEU A 723 -30.01 -0.04 -13.50
CA LEU A 723 -31.24 0.46 -14.15
C LEU A 723 -31.19 0.18 -15.66
N ALA A 724 -30.03 0.37 -16.29
CA ALA A 724 -29.76 0.09 -17.69
C ALA A 724 -28.36 -0.52 -17.84
N SER A 725 -28.03 -1.10 -18.99
CA SER A 725 -26.74 -1.75 -19.25
C SER A 725 -25.50 -0.86 -18.95
N ARG A 726 -25.70 0.45 -18.93
CA ARG A 726 -24.65 1.45 -18.71
C ARG A 726 -24.84 2.31 -17.46
N LEU A 727 -25.98 2.20 -16.76
CA LEU A 727 -26.34 3.04 -15.63
C LEU A 727 -26.68 2.20 -14.40
N THR A 728 -25.94 2.41 -13.33
CA THR A 728 -26.17 1.80 -12.01
C THR A 728 -26.39 2.92 -10.98
N LEU A 729 -27.50 2.85 -10.27
CA LEU A 729 -27.75 3.68 -9.08
C LEU A 729 -27.20 2.95 -7.87
N HIS A 730 -26.69 3.68 -6.89
CA HIS A 730 -26.20 3.09 -5.65
C HIS A 730 -26.54 3.97 -4.44
N ALA A 731 -26.62 3.33 -3.28
CA ALA A 731 -26.77 4.02 -2.01
C ALA A 731 -26.07 3.21 -0.90
N ARG A 732 -25.60 3.92 0.13
CA ARG A 732 -25.10 3.31 1.36
C ARG A 732 -25.41 4.15 2.59
N VAL A 733 -25.52 3.48 3.72
CA VAL A 733 -25.61 4.09 5.05
C VAL A 733 -24.37 3.69 5.83
N ALA A 734 -23.44 4.61 6.00
CA ALA A 734 -22.30 4.44 6.87
C ALA A 734 -22.73 4.53 8.33
N ASN A 735 -22.13 3.72 9.21
CA ASN A 735 -22.50 3.64 10.62
C ASN A 735 -24.01 3.50 10.82
N ALA A 736 -24.61 2.49 10.19
CA ALA A 736 -26.05 2.32 10.06
C ALA A 736 -26.80 2.32 11.41
N PHE A 737 -26.19 1.83 12.47
CA PHE A 737 -26.76 1.75 13.82
C PHE A 737 -26.44 2.96 14.69
N GLY A 738 -25.66 3.94 14.19
CA GLY A 738 -25.37 5.19 14.89
C GLY A 738 -24.44 5.01 16.10
N ALA A 739 -23.49 4.10 16.02
CA ALA A 739 -22.50 3.93 17.07
C ALA A 739 -21.69 5.22 17.30
N THR A 740 -21.50 5.61 18.54
CA THR A 740 -20.57 6.67 18.94
C THR A 740 -19.26 6.02 19.33
N TYR A 741 -18.16 6.42 18.68
CA TYR A 741 -16.84 5.83 18.93
C TYR A 741 -15.71 6.77 18.52
N GLU A 742 -14.51 6.46 18.97
CA GLU A 742 -13.27 7.15 18.64
C GLU A 742 -12.21 6.12 18.25
N ASP A 743 -11.59 6.28 17.08
CA ASP A 743 -10.42 5.48 16.71
C ASP A 743 -9.17 5.96 17.46
N VAL A 744 -9.10 7.25 17.72
CA VAL A 744 -8.08 7.96 18.50
C VAL A 744 -8.78 8.75 19.59
N LEU A 745 -8.33 8.59 20.81
CA LEU A 745 -8.92 9.24 21.99
C LEU A 745 -9.08 10.75 21.77
N GLY A 746 -10.25 11.28 22.06
CA GLY A 746 -10.60 12.69 21.89
C GLY A 746 -11.08 13.09 20.49
N TYR A 747 -11.10 12.18 19.52
CA TYR A 747 -11.50 12.46 18.14
C TYR A 747 -12.74 11.67 17.75
N PRO A 748 -13.95 12.22 17.91
CA PRO A 748 -15.19 11.55 17.57
C PRO A 748 -15.25 11.14 16.11
N ALA A 749 -15.67 9.91 15.84
CA ALA A 749 -15.77 9.38 14.50
C ALA A 749 -17.11 9.76 13.82
N LEU A 750 -17.20 9.44 12.51
CA LEU A 750 -18.38 9.68 11.69
C LEU A 750 -19.62 9.00 12.28
N GLY A 751 -20.68 9.78 12.53
CA GLY A 751 -22.01 9.30 12.89
C GLY A 751 -22.72 8.66 11.70
N ARG A 752 -24.00 8.30 11.88
CA ARG A 752 -24.83 7.74 10.81
C ARG A 752 -24.92 8.72 9.63
N THR A 753 -24.52 8.28 8.44
CA THR A 753 -24.51 9.11 7.24
C THR A 753 -25.00 8.32 6.03
N LEU A 754 -25.93 8.92 5.28
CA LEU A 754 -26.45 8.38 4.03
C LEU A 754 -25.70 8.98 2.84
N TYR A 755 -25.37 8.13 1.89
CA TYR A 755 -24.84 8.51 0.58
C TYR A 755 -25.66 7.86 -0.52
N ALA A 756 -25.88 8.57 -1.63
CA ALA A 756 -26.54 8.04 -2.81
C ALA A 756 -25.94 8.66 -4.09
N GLY A 757 -25.93 7.87 -5.15
CA GLY A 757 -25.32 8.31 -6.39
C GLY A 757 -25.58 7.38 -7.57
N PHE A 758 -24.79 7.59 -8.61
CA PHE A 758 -24.87 6.78 -9.82
C PHE A 758 -23.49 6.49 -10.40
N ARG A 759 -23.42 5.42 -11.16
CA ARG A 759 -22.25 5.05 -11.98
C ARG A 759 -22.71 4.83 -13.41
N VAL A 760 -21.92 5.38 -14.35
CA VAL A 760 -22.10 5.14 -15.79
C VAL A 760 -20.86 4.41 -16.30
N ALA A 761 -21.04 3.35 -17.09
CA ALA A 761 -19.96 2.62 -17.74
C ALA A 761 -20.26 2.48 -19.24
N ALA A 762 -19.35 2.93 -20.07
CA ALA A 762 -19.38 2.73 -21.51
C ALA A 762 -18.26 1.77 -21.91
N ARG A 763 -18.58 0.69 -22.62
CA ARG A 763 -17.65 -0.27 -23.22
C ARG A 763 -17.81 -0.22 -24.73
N ARG A 764 -16.70 -0.27 -25.47
CA ARG A 764 -16.69 -0.37 -26.92
C ARG A 764 -16.02 -1.68 -27.35
#